data_711ffeed9a8d58352a294c3e2ca4db12
#
_entry.id   711ffeed9a8d58352a294c3e2ca4db12
#
_cell.length_a   1.000
_cell.length_b   1.000
_cell.length_c   1.000
_cell.angle_alpha   90.00
_cell.angle_beta   90.00
_cell.angle_gamma   90.00
#
_symmetry.space_group_name_H-M   'P 1'
#
loop_
_entity.id
_entity.type
_entity.pdbx_description
1 polymer ?
#
loop_
_entity_poly.entity_id
_entity_poly.type
_entity_poly.pdbx_seq_one_letter_code
_entity_poly.pdbx_strand_id
1 'polypeptide(L)'
;MAEIHPNDIGLATFADVGDVEKLKTSAKNVVDALNEIYQNGTQGGSFGEQWYVDGENNVIIGENNIVYGSNNLIIGSDNIIVGDNINIIASKKQRYNSLNIEFNYYDANTGQISYYSYSEEQTEMPLKVGDKLVISVSQTWTNSDWSDWIDISSPQKIVEVLEVNTDSGYIRITTDIGISAGPPDETHTILEYEYIGTFIPLIDEYKTVSGASSISFGGNASGTSSFVAGNGTASGSYSFAANASSAKGNCSAALCSSRAEGSCSFSANSATANMEKAAAFNNSETHSPYSFGAGYNTKIYGRPLKCTNLNWSNKSLTIDSSYSLSGIKAGSTIILRCYNCINTIIFGKVIVKSVSGNVIYMADDTYIGGAGEYIYQLFPDGIIFALDSSTTYANAALVGGYYGIASGKYSFADGMHVVSAADGAVTFGKYGINTESCSLALANGTAIKTPGLAFKVLSDGSVHADKEYTSPCADYAEYFEWEDGNPDNDDRTGYFVKLKNGKIVLCEDFDTPLGIVSAAPAIIGDCGEMHWQGKYVTDDFGRIQYHEVTIPAEKDEEGTIVIEEHTETQPVLNPEWNAEQEYIPRKDRPEWVAVGVLGKLIVYDDGTLQSGDICRCGNGGKAVKSIENGYTVLKRISDDKVLIWFKG
;
A
#
# COMPACT_ATOMS: atom_id res chain seq x y z
N MET A 1 -41.23 28.76 13.90
CA MET A 1 -40.59 27.48 13.67
C MET A 1 -41.38 26.81 12.57
N ALA A 2 -40.79 26.60 11.41
CA ALA A 2 -41.46 25.87 10.32
C ALA A 2 -41.52 24.39 10.74
N GLU A 3 -42.72 23.80 10.67
CA GLU A 3 -42.88 22.36 10.81
C GLU A 3 -42.13 21.67 9.66
N ILE A 4 -41.10 20.89 10.00
CA ILE A 4 -40.39 20.02 9.05
C ILE A 4 -41.27 18.79 8.84
N HIS A 5 -41.78 18.63 7.63
CA HIS A 5 -42.58 17.46 7.29
C HIS A 5 -41.68 16.22 7.18
N PRO A 6 -42.09 15.03 7.64
CA PRO A 6 -41.28 13.79 7.56
C PRO A 6 -40.70 13.47 6.18
N ASN A 7 -41.38 13.88 5.11
CA ASN A 7 -40.91 13.72 3.72
C ASN A 7 -39.72 14.63 3.34
N ASP A 8 -39.40 15.65 4.12
CA ASP A 8 -38.32 16.61 3.81
C ASP A 8 -36.95 16.11 4.24
N ILE A 9 -36.87 15.04 5.03
CA ILE A 9 -35.64 14.47 5.59
C ILE A 9 -35.36 13.04 5.12
N GLY A 10 -36.09 12.53 4.12
CA GLY A 10 -35.84 11.21 3.54
C GLY A 10 -35.99 10.04 4.51
N LEU A 11 -36.78 10.20 5.56
CA LEU A 11 -37.15 9.12 6.45
C LEU A 11 -38.15 8.16 5.75
N ALA A 12 -37.94 6.86 5.97
CA ALA A 12 -38.80 5.79 5.46
C ALA A 12 -40.29 6.10 5.63
N THR A 13 -41.09 5.82 4.62
CA THR A 13 -42.54 5.99 4.70
C THR A 13 -43.16 4.95 5.65
N PHE A 14 -44.37 5.19 6.13
CA PHE A 14 -45.12 4.24 7.00
C PHE A 14 -45.23 2.82 6.41
N ALA A 15 -45.12 2.66 5.11
CA ALA A 15 -45.11 1.38 4.44
C ALA A 15 -43.84 0.56 4.70
N ASP A 16 -42.70 1.24 5.04
CA ASP A 16 -41.42 0.62 5.27
C ASP A 16 -41.22 0.15 6.74
N VAL A 17 -42.05 0.62 7.66
CA VAL A 17 -41.95 0.36 9.10
C VAL A 17 -42.97 -0.69 9.61
N GLY A 18 -43.82 -1.19 8.73
CA GLY A 18 -44.84 -2.21 9.07
C GLY A 18 -46.20 -1.61 9.49
N ASP A 19 -47.14 -2.47 9.71
CA ASP A 19 -48.53 -2.14 10.00
C ASP A 19 -48.69 -1.59 11.42
N VAL A 20 -48.99 -0.31 11.56
CA VAL A 20 -49.12 0.40 12.86
C VAL A 20 -50.21 -0.20 13.74
N GLU A 21 -51.19 -0.91 13.14
CA GLU A 21 -52.26 -1.57 13.90
C GLU A 21 -51.76 -2.78 14.71
N LYS A 22 -50.57 -3.29 14.40
CA LYS A 22 -49.90 -4.36 15.13
C LYS A 22 -49.03 -3.91 16.30
N LEU A 23 -48.81 -2.61 16.48
CA LEU A 23 -48.09 -2.10 17.63
C LEU A 23 -48.86 -2.40 18.93
N LYS A 24 -48.29 -3.20 19.81
CA LYS A 24 -48.85 -3.52 21.15
C LYS A 24 -48.63 -2.38 22.15
N THR A 25 -48.76 -1.14 21.73
CA THR A 25 -48.67 0.07 22.56
C THR A 25 -49.98 0.85 22.48
N SER A 26 -50.22 1.71 23.44
CA SER A 26 -51.37 2.65 23.40
C SER A 26 -51.12 3.81 22.42
N ALA A 27 -49.91 3.97 21.95
CA ALA A 27 -49.47 5.03 21.04
C ALA A 27 -49.95 4.79 19.61
N LYS A 28 -50.31 5.87 18.92
CA LYS A 28 -50.80 5.84 17.54
C LYS A 28 -49.78 6.25 16.48
N ASN A 29 -48.55 6.45 16.89
CA ASN A 29 -47.43 6.74 15.98
C ASN A 29 -46.11 6.20 16.58
N VAL A 30 -45.13 6.03 15.71
CA VAL A 30 -43.83 5.42 16.10
C VAL A 30 -43.08 6.21 17.17
N VAL A 31 -43.17 7.53 17.16
CA VAL A 31 -42.48 8.39 18.13
C VAL A 31 -43.11 8.26 19.52
N ASP A 32 -44.45 8.25 19.58
CA ASP A 32 -45.15 8.07 20.85
C ASP A 32 -44.99 6.65 21.38
N ALA A 33 -44.93 5.66 20.49
CA ALA A 33 -44.63 4.28 20.85
C ALA A 33 -43.21 4.14 21.45
N LEU A 34 -42.22 4.76 20.83
CA LEU A 34 -40.85 4.79 21.35
C LEU A 34 -40.77 5.55 22.68
N ASN A 35 -41.51 6.64 22.83
CA ASN A 35 -41.60 7.39 24.08
C ASN A 35 -42.31 6.57 25.18
N GLU A 36 -43.36 5.84 24.84
CA GLU A 36 -44.06 4.95 25.79
C GLU A 36 -43.15 3.81 26.26
N ILE A 37 -42.32 3.26 25.37
CA ILE A 37 -41.28 2.30 25.73
C ILE A 37 -40.25 2.92 26.64
N TYR A 38 -39.77 4.12 26.32
CA TYR A 38 -38.78 4.83 27.10
C TYR A 38 -39.28 5.24 28.48
N GLN A 39 -40.55 5.64 28.61
CA GLN A 39 -41.18 6.04 29.87
C GLN A 39 -41.58 4.84 30.76
N ASN A 40 -41.93 3.72 30.16
CA ASN A 40 -42.30 2.49 30.90
C ASN A 40 -41.09 1.55 31.10
N GLY A 41 -39.92 1.87 30.57
CA GLY A 41 -38.81 0.95 30.41
C GLY A 41 -37.73 1.06 31.48
N THR A 42 -37.86 0.32 32.53
CA THR A 42 -36.70 -0.30 33.18
C THR A 42 -36.44 -1.71 32.67
N GLN A 43 -37.26 -2.20 31.73
CA GLN A 43 -37.09 -3.48 31.04
C GLN A 43 -37.33 -3.24 29.54
N GLY A 44 -36.35 -3.57 28.69
CA GLY A 44 -36.43 -3.45 27.24
C GLY A 44 -37.70 -4.12 26.70
N GLY A 45 -38.17 -3.67 25.51
CA GLY A 45 -39.36 -4.19 24.84
C GLY A 45 -39.05 -4.78 23.48
N SER A 46 -39.76 -5.85 23.10
CA SER A 46 -39.72 -6.40 21.74
C SER A 46 -41.05 -6.20 21.04
N PHE A 47 -41.02 -5.79 19.76
CA PHE A 47 -42.15 -5.72 18.85
C PHE A 47 -41.95 -6.76 17.75
N GLY A 48 -42.89 -7.69 17.64
CA GLY A 48 -42.80 -8.89 16.81
C GLY A 48 -42.35 -10.12 17.61
N GLU A 49 -42.52 -11.29 17.02
CA GLU A 49 -42.11 -12.56 17.63
C GLU A 49 -40.62 -12.77 17.46
N GLN A 50 -39.93 -13.04 18.57
CA GLN A 50 -38.49 -13.30 18.59
C GLN A 50 -38.24 -14.81 18.74
N TRP A 51 -37.19 -15.32 18.09
CA TRP A 51 -36.81 -16.72 18.27
C TRP A 51 -36.20 -16.96 19.66
N TYR A 52 -35.34 -16.03 20.10
CA TYR A 52 -34.69 -16.14 21.39
C TYR A 52 -34.17 -14.78 21.84
N VAL A 53 -34.35 -14.45 23.11
CA VAL A 53 -33.77 -13.26 23.74
C VAL A 53 -33.27 -13.67 25.13
N ASP A 54 -31.96 -13.57 25.33
CA ASP A 54 -31.27 -13.76 26.60
C ASP A 54 -30.51 -12.49 26.94
N GLY A 55 -30.90 -11.83 28.02
CA GLY A 55 -30.37 -10.54 28.48
C GLY A 55 -31.45 -9.50 28.70
N GLU A 56 -31.07 -8.41 29.37
CA GLU A 56 -31.98 -7.36 29.84
C GLU A 56 -31.86 -6.07 29.02
N ASN A 57 -32.89 -5.23 29.08
CA ASN A 57 -32.93 -3.89 28.48
C ASN A 57 -32.73 -3.88 26.94
N ASN A 58 -33.12 -4.95 26.24
CA ASN A 58 -33.08 -4.97 24.77
C ASN A 58 -34.31 -4.28 24.20
N VAL A 59 -34.13 -3.39 23.23
CA VAL A 59 -35.20 -2.82 22.41
C VAL A 59 -35.15 -3.47 21.04
N ILE A 60 -36.17 -4.28 20.68
CA ILE A 60 -36.20 -5.07 19.47
C ILE A 60 -37.44 -4.71 18.68
N ILE A 61 -37.29 -4.23 17.46
CA ILE A 61 -38.36 -3.93 16.50
C ILE A 61 -38.14 -4.81 15.27
N GLY A 62 -39.00 -5.81 15.06
CA GLY A 62 -38.87 -6.80 14.00
C GLY A 62 -39.11 -8.20 14.52
N GLU A 63 -38.96 -9.21 13.67
CA GLU A 63 -39.31 -10.59 13.97
C GLU A 63 -38.10 -11.52 13.82
N ASN A 64 -38.18 -12.71 14.42
CA ASN A 64 -37.22 -13.80 14.25
C ASN A 64 -35.78 -13.44 14.66
N ASN A 65 -35.58 -12.50 15.58
CA ASN A 65 -34.23 -12.18 16.04
C ASN A 65 -33.80 -13.12 17.18
N ILE A 66 -32.49 -13.36 17.23
CA ILE A 66 -31.82 -14.12 18.27
C ILE A 66 -30.88 -13.17 18.99
N VAL A 67 -31.07 -12.99 20.29
CA VAL A 67 -30.30 -11.99 21.05
C VAL A 67 -29.68 -12.66 22.28
N TYR A 68 -28.35 -12.62 22.36
CA TYR A 68 -27.56 -12.99 23.53
C TYR A 68 -26.85 -11.73 24.04
N GLY A 69 -27.36 -11.12 25.09
CA GLY A 69 -26.76 -9.93 25.69
C GLY A 69 -27.78 -8.84 25.99
N SER A 70 -27.33 -7.77 26.62
CA SER A 70 -28.14 -6.72 27.22
C SER A 70 -27.90 -5.34 26.60
N ASN A 71 -28.87 -4.44 26.77
CA ASN A 71 -28.83 -3.06 26.32
C ASN A 71 -28.67 -2.89 24.80
N ASN A 72 -29.30 -3.76 24.00
CA ASN A 72 -29.21 -3.71 22.55
C ASN A 72 -30.41 -2.98 21.93
N LEU A 73 -30.18 -2.21 20.86
CA LEU A 73 -31.22 -1.66 19.98
C LEU A 73 -31.20 -2.40 18.64
N ILE A 74 -32.28 -3.11 18.32
CA ILE A 74 -32.40 -3.91 17.11
C ILE A 74 -33.64 -3.45 16.35
N ILE A 75 -33.43 -2.98 15.13
CA ILE A 75 -34.49 -2.63 14.19
C ILE A 75 -34.29 -3.47 12.92
N GLY A 76 -35.11 -4.49 12.76
CA GLY A 76 -35.02 -5.45 11.66
C GLY A 76 -35.33 -6.86 12.10
N SER A 77 -35.44 -7.77 11.12
CA SER A 77 -35.80 -9.17 11.34
C SER A 77 -34.65 -10.10 10.95
N ASP A 78 -34.71 -11.33 11.46
CA ASP A 78 -33.77 -12.40 11.13
C ASP A 78 -32.31 -12.04 11.48
N ASN A 79 -32.04 -11.43 12.64
CA ASN A 79 -30.68 -11.10 13.10
C ASN A 79 -30.23 -12.02 14.25
N ILE A 80 -28.92 -12.28 14.31
CA ILE A 80 -28.27 -12.90 15.48
C ILE A 80 -27.37 -11.86 16.12
N ILE A 81 -27.59 -11.59 17.38
CA ILE A 81 -26.87 -10.60 18.18
C ILE A 81 -26.18 -11.32 19.34
N VAL A 82 -24.87 -11.12 19.49
CA VAL A 82 -24.09 -11.69 20.59
C VAL A 82 -23.26 -10.58 21.21
N GLY A 83 -23.66 -10.11 22.39
CA GLY A 83 -22.98 -9.05 23.13
C GLY A 83 -23.90 -7.95 23.62
N ASP A 84 -23.34 -6.98 24.35
CA ASP A 84 -24.02 -5.87 24.98
C ASP A 84 -23.81 -4.54 24.27
N ASN A 85 -24.78 -3.62 24.40
CA ASN A 85 -24.74 -2.27 23.86
C ASN A 85 -24.59 -2.22 22.31
N ILE A 86 -25.29 -3.09 21.62
CA ILE A 86 -25.24 -3.23 20.17
C ILE A 86 -26.43 -2.54 19.51
N ASN A 87 -26.19 -1.82 18.41
CA ASN A 87 -27.23 -1.17 17.62
C ASN A 87 -27.26 -1.75 16.20
N ILE A 88 -28.40 -2.28 15.79
CA ILE A 88 -28.65 -2.84 14.45
C ILE A 88 -29.83 -2.13 13.80
N ILE A 89 -29.65 -1.73 12.55
CA ILE A 89 -30.75 -1.28 11.68
C ILE A 89 -30.66 -1.99 10.34
N ALA A 90 -31.72 -2.65 9.95
CA ALA A 90 -31.92 -3.49 8.77
C ALA A 90 -31.29 -4.90 8.81
N SER A 91 -31.95 -5.85 8.15
CA SER A 91 -31.66 -7.28 8.21
C SER A 91 -31.49 -7.92 6.85
N LYS A 92 -30.80 -9.04 6.81
CA LYS A 92 -30.84 -10.03 5.74
C LYS A 92 -31.44 -11.34 6.26
N LYS A 93 -32.00 -12.12 5.32
CA LYS A 93 -32.48 -13.45 5.60
C LYS A 93 -31.36 -14.35 6.12
N GLN A 94 -31.58 -15.05 7.20
CA GLN A 94 -30.61 -15.97 7.80
C GLN A 94 -30.28 -17.13 6.86
N ARG A 95 -29.07 -17.65 6.95
CA ARG A 95 -28.64 -18.90 6.34
C ARG A 95 -28.27 -19.90 7.44
N TYR A 96 -28.58 -21.15 7.19
CA TYR A 96 -28.30 -22.25 8.09
C TYR A 96 -27.57 -23.35 7.29
N ASN A 97 -26.64 -24.06 7.89
CA ASN A 97 -26.19 -25.33 7.34
C ASN A 97 -27.20 -26.42 7.75
N SER A 98 -27.73 -27.11 6.78
CA SER A 98 -28.48 -28.36 7.07
C SER A 98 -27.50 -29.36 7.69
N LEU A 99 -27.92 -29.97 8.79
CA LEU A 99 -27.27 -31.17 9.29
C LEU A 99 -27.54 -32.30 8.30
N ASN A 100 -26.51 -33.02 7.87
CA ASN A 100 -26.69 -34.25 7.08
C ASN A 100 -27.12 -35.43 7.97
N ILE A 101 -28.01 -35.16 8.89
CA ILE A 101 -28.59 -36.12 9.83
C ILE A 101 -30.09 -35.95 9.75
N GLU A 102 -30.78 -37.03 9.54
CA GLU A 102 -32.22 -37.02 9.55
C GLU A 102 -32.74 -37.29 10.98
N PHE A 103 -33.53 -36.35 11.50
CA PHE A 103 -34.22 -36.49 12.77
C PHE A 103 -35.66 -36.92 12.51
N ASN A 104 -36.09 -37.95 13.19
CA ASN A 104 -37.34 -38.62 12.87
C ASN A 104 -38.35 -38.72 14.01
N TYR A 105 -38.02 -38.25 15.19
CA TYR A 105 -38.96 -38.21 16.31
C TYR A 105 -38.51 -37.22 17.39
N TYR A 106 -39.48 -36.42 17.87
CA TYR A 106 -39.30 -35.51 19.00
C TYR A 106 -40.20 -35.91 20.16
N ASP A 107 -39.63 -36.19 21.32
CA ASP A 107 -40.39 -36.39 22.56
C ASP A 107 -40.44 -35.10 23.37
N ALA A 108 -41.56 -34.42 23.33
CA ALA A 108 -41.80 -33.15 24.01
C ALA A 108 -41.72 -33.26 25.57
N ASN A 109 -41.88 -34.44 26.17
CA ASN A 109 -41.76 -34.61 27.62
C ASN A 109 -40.31 -34.66 28.09
N THR A 110 -39.41 -35.20 27.29
CA THR A 110 -38.01 -35.41 27.66
C THR A 110 -37.05 -34.46 26.93
N GLY A 111 -37.50 -33.75 25.89
CA GLY A 111 -36.64 -32.97 24.99
C GLY A 111 -35.74 -33.85 24.12
N GLN A 112 -36.05 -35.12 23.99
CA GLN A 112 -35.27 -36.09 23.24
C GLN A 112 -35.63 -36.05 21.76
N ILE A 113 -34.63 -36.03 20.87
CA ILE A 113 -34.79 -36.12 19.43
C ILE A 113 -34.03 -37.34 18.94
N SER A 114 -34.74 -38.29 18.32
CA SER A 114 -34.13 -39.48 17.72
C SER A 114 -33.64 -39.17 16.30
N TYR A 115 -32.54 -39.79 15.88
CA TYR A 115 -31.95 -39.57 14.55
C TYR A 115 -31.53 -40.87 13.87
N TYR A 116 -31.47 -40.83 12.53
CA TYR A 116 -30.82 -41.83 11.70
C TYR A 116 -29.62 -41.20 10.96
N SER A 117 -28.51 -41.93 10.92
CA SER A 117 -27.38 -41.59 10.05
C SER A 117 -27.54 -42.32 8.72
N TYR A 118 -27.78 -41.59 7.63
CA TYR A 118 -28.02 -42.15 6.30
C TYR A 118 -26.80 -42.23 5.39
N SER A 119 -25.62 -41.72 5.77
CA SER A 119 -24.47 -41.80 4.89
C SER A 119 -23.43 -42.80 5.37
N GLU A 120 -23.04 -43.72 4.47
CA GLU A 120 -21.89 -44.62 4.70
C GLU A 120 -20.58 -43.89 4.93
N GLU A 121 -20.53 -42.58 4.65
CA GLU A 121 -19.35 -41.72 4.83
C GLU A 121 -19.31 -40.98 6.18
N GLN A 122 -20.40 -40.91 6.92
CA GLN A 122 -20.47 -40.16 8.19
C GLN A 122 -20.51 -41.14 9.36
N THR A 123 -19.36 -41.51 9.87
CA THR A 123 -19.18 -42.49 10.97
C THR A 123 -19.32 -41.88 12.36
N GLU A 124 -19.45 -40.58 12.52
CA GLU A 124 -19.53 -39.88 13.80
C GLU A 124 -20.62 -38.81 13.80
N MET A 125 -21.35 -38.69 14.91
CA MET A 125 -22.30 -37.61 15.15
C MET A 125 -21.50 -36.27 15.24
N PRO A 126 -21.78 -35.28 14.38
CA PRO A 126 -21.00 -34.03 14.35
C PRO A 126 -21.34 -33.10 15.53
N LEU A 127 -22.42 -33.35 16.27
CA LEU A 127 -22.87 -32.54 17.38
C LEU A 127 -22.20 -32.94 18.69
N LYS A 128 -21.95 -31.95 19.55
CA LYS A 128 -21.42 -32.09 20.91
C LYS A 128 -22.32 -31.41 21.91
N VAL A 129 -22.23 -31.85 23.16
CA VAL A 129 -22.89 -31.17 24.29
C VAL A 129 -22.45 -29.72 24.34
N GLY A 130 -23.39 -28.79 24.42
CA GLY A 130 -23.20 -27.36 24.38
C GLY A 130 -23.36 -26.71 23.00
N ASP A 131 -23.47 -27.49 21.91
CA ASP A 131 -23.74 -26.95 20.58
C ASP A 131 -25.11 -26.30 20.52
N LYS A 132 -25.24 -25.24 19.74
CA LYS A 132 -26.54 -24.57 19.50
C LYS A 132 -27.13 -25.05 18.19
N LEU A 133 -28.41 -25.34 18.19
CA LEU A 133 -29.20 -25.76 17.02
C LEU A 133 -30.41 -24.86 16.84
N VAL A 134 -30.78 -24.62 15.59
CA VAL A 134 -32.09 -24.08 15.25
C VAL A 134 -33.00 -25.26 14.93
N ILE A 135 -34.09 -25.40 15.63
CA ILE A 135 -35.06 -26.50 15.48
C ILE A 135 -36.45 -25.97 15.15
N SER A 136 -37.11 -26.63 14.23
CA SER A 136 -38.57 -26.54 14.02
C SER A 136 -39.15 -27.94 13.85
N VAL A 137 -40.33 -28.17 14.39
CA VAL A 137 -41.05 -29.43 14.23
C VAL A 137 -42.41 -29.14 13.61
N SER A 138 -42.77 -29.94 12.60
CA SER A 138 -44.08 -29.94 12.00
C SER A 138 -44.69 -31.36 12.14
N GLN A 139 -45.92 -31.45 12.60
CA GLN A 139 -46.64 -32.68 12.80
C GLN A 139 -47.95 -32.62 12.04
N THR A 140 -48.27 -33.68 11.31
CA THR A 140 -49.57 -33.88 10.66
C THR A 140 -50.33 -34.95 11.42
N TRP A 141 -51.47 -34.59 11.97
CA TRP A 141 -52.35 -35.48 12.73
C TRP A 141 -53.64 -35.75 11.96
N THR A 142 -54.19 -36.93 12.09
CA THR A 142 -55.43 -37.32 11.43
C THR A 142 -56.40 -37.98 12.39
N ASN A 143 -57.65 -38.01 11.98
CA ASN A 143 -58.68 -38.73 12.70
C ASN A 143 -58.63 -40.26 12.41
N SER A 144 -59.42 -41.01 13.12
CA SER A 144 -59.39 -42.49 13.08
C SER A 144 -59.80 -43.08 11.74
N ASP A 145 -60.48 -42.34 10.87
CA ASP A 145 -60.97 -42.82 9.55
C ASP A 145 -60.18 -42.14 8.38
N TRP A 146 -59.16 -41.36 8.68
CA TRP A 146 -58.27 -40.71 7.70
C TRP A 146 -58.98 -39.71 6.76
N SER A 147 -60.10 -39.13 7.23
CA SER A 147 -60.89 -38.20 6.45
C SER A 147 -60.60 -36.71 6.73
N ASP A 148 -59.92 -36.43 7.81
CA ASP A 148 -59.60 -35.06 8.26
C ASP A 148 -58.22 -34.99 8.85
N TRP A 149 -57.48 -33.90 8.53
CA TRP A 149 -56.08 -33.67 8.93
C TRP A 149 -55.89 -32.29 9.53
N ILE A 150 -54.98 -32.20 10.48
CA ILE A 150 -54.54 -30.94 11.06
C ILE A 150 -53.00 -30.89 11.10
N ASP A 151 -52.44 -29.80 10.61
CA ASP A 151 -51.01 -29.54 10.66
C ASP A 151 -50.67 -28.60 11.82
N ILE A 152 -49.70 -28.99 12.63
CA ILE A 152 -49.18 -28.21 13.74
C ILE A 152 -47.71 -28.00 13.51
N SER A 153 -47.24 -26.75 13.57
CA SER A 153 -45.84 -26.42 13.44
C SER A 153 -45.34 -25.58 14.63
N SER A 154 -44.18 -25.93 15.14
CA SER A 154 -43.49 -25.07 16.08
C SER A 154 -42.81 -23.90 15.35
N PRO A 155 -42.73 -22.71 15.94
CA PRO A 155 -41.80 -21.71 15.45
C PRO A 155 -40.38 -22.27 15.51
N GLN A 156 -39.49 -21.74 14.67
CA GLN A 156 -38.08 -22.06 14.77
C GLN A 156 -37.54 -21.55 16.11
N LYS A 157 -36.83 -22.42 16.85
CA LYS A 157 -36.20 -22.08 18.15
C LYS A 157 -34.75 -22.47 18.15
N ILE A 158 -33.92 -21.69 18.87
CA ILE A 158 -32.57 -22.12 19.20
C ILE A 158 -32.60 -22.92 20.49
N VAL A 159 -31.98 -24.06 20.44
CA VAL A 159 -31.83 -24.99 21.55
C VAL A 159 -30.36 -25.33 21.74
N GLU A 160 -29.99 -25.69 22.95
CA GLU A 160 -28.68 -26.21 23.27
C GLU A 160 -28.69 -27.71 23.41
N VAL A 161 -27.70 -28.39 22.85
CA VAL A 161 -27.53 -29.83 22.98
C VAL A 161 -27.06 -30.16 24.39
N LEU A 162 -27.87 -30.84 25.17
CA LEU A 162 -27.56 -31.27 26.54
C LEU A 162 -26.91 -32.64 26.62
N GLU A 163 -27.23 -33.51 25.70
CA GLU A 163 -26.76 -34.88 25.64
C GLU A 163 -26.68 -35.35 24.21
N VAL A 164 -25.63 -36.10 23.87
CA VAL A 164 -25.50 -36.84 22.62
C VAL A 164 -25.30 -38.30 22.96
N ASN A 165 -26.25 -39.15 22.59
CA ASN A 165 -26.19 -40.58 22.82
C ASN A 165 -26.11 -41.32 21.48
N THR A 166 -24.90 -41.69 21.10
CA THR A 166 -24.62 -42.39 19.84
C THR A 166 -25.06 -43.85 19.85
N ASP A 167 -25.06 -44.46 21.02
CA ASP A 167 -25.43 -45.88 21.16
C ASP A 167 -26.94 -46.08 21.00
N SER A 168 -27.73 -45.11 21.43
CA SER A 168 -29.19 -45.15 21.37
C SER A 168 -29.80 -44.26 20.27
N GLY A 169 -28.96 -43.55 19.53
CA GLY A 169 -29.37 -42.74 18.36
C GLY A 169 -30.25 -41.53 18.68
N TYR A 170 -29.92 -40.75 19.75
CA TYR A 170 -30.66 -39.52 20.07
C TYR A 170 -29.78 -38.40 20.59
N ILE A 171 -30.29 -37.18 20.48
CA ILE A 171 -29.81 -36.00 21.21
C ILE A 171 -30.91 -35.55 22.18
N ARG A 172 -30.51 -34.86 23.27
CA ARG A 172 -31.43 -34.17 24.17
C ARG A 172 -31.14 -32.67 24.19
N ILE A 173 -32.18 -31.87 24.16
CA ILE A 173 -32.10 -30.40 24.09
C ILE A 173 -32.67 -29.72 25.33
N THR A 174 -32.31 -28.44 25.55
CA THR A 174 -32.62 -27.66 26.76
C THR A 174 -34.05 -27.13 26.84
N THR A 175 -34.81 -27.08 25.76
CA THR A 175 -36.03 -26.25 25.72
C THR A 175 -37.18 -26.99 25.06
N ASP A 176 -38.38 -26.83 25.64
CA ASP A 176 -39.64 -27.14 24.97
C ASP A 176 -39.75 -26.28 23.69
N ILE A 177 -39.91 -26.94 22.57
CA ILE A 177 -40.10 -26.30 21.27
C ILE A 177 -41.55 -25.91 20.99
N GLY A 178 -42.44 -26.11 21.97
CA GLY A 178 -43.83 -25.67 21.89
C GLY A 178 -44.78 -26.62 21.13
N ILE A 179 -44.37 -27.88 20.98
CA ILE A 179 -45.24 -28.96 20.48
C ILE A 179 -45.66 -29.84 21.65
N SER A 180 -46.96 -30.16 21.73
CA SER A 180 -47.50 -31.04 22.74
C SER A 180 -47.02 -32.49 22.53
N ALA A 181 -46.82 -33.22 23.62
CA ALA A 181 -46.45 -34.63 23.60
C ALA A 181 -47.63 -35.59 23.21
N GLY A 182 -48.70 -35.08 22.74
CA GLY A 182 -49.91 -35.88 22.39
C GLY A 182 -50.75 -35.20 21.33
N PRO A 183 -51.87 -35.84 20.96
CA PRO A 183 -52.75 -35.33 19.93
C PRO A 183 -53.27 -33.92 20.25
N PRO A 184 -53.43 -33.07 19.21
CA PRO A 184 -53.84 -31.67 19.39
C PRO A 184 -55.27 -31.52 19.92
N ASP A 185 -56.12 -32.48 19.67
CA ASP A 185 -57.50 -32.50 20.14
C ASP A 185 -58.08 -33.97 20.25
N GLU A 186 -59.32 -34.09 20.66
CA GLU A 186 -60.00 -35.41 20.85
C GLU A 186 -60.33 -36.11 19.52
N THR A 187 -60.26 -35.40 18.39
CA THR A 187 -60.64 -35.92 17.07
C THR A 187 -59.40 -36.38 16.28
N HIS A 188 -58.32 -35.63 16.30
CA HIS A 188 -57.06 -35.90 15.57
C HIS A 188 -56.07 -36.65 16.48
N THR A 189 -56.29 -37.98 16.58
CA THR A 189 -55.55 -38.81 17.55
C THR A 189 -54.42 -39.63 16.96
N ILE A 190 -54.24 -39.63 15.64
CA ILE A 190 -53.25 -40.41 14.91
C ILE A 190 -52.22 -39.44 14.35
N LEU A 191 -50.96 -39.55 14.78
CA LEU A 191 -49.83 -38.84 14.17
C LEU A 191 -49.43 -39.57 12.87
N GLU A 192 -49.70 -38.96 11.73
CA GLU A 192 -49.34 -39.49 10.42
C GLU A 192 -47.93 -39.17 10.03
N TYR A 193 -47.51 -37.92 10.27
CA TYR A 193 -46.20 -37.44 9.83
C TYR A 193 -45.61 -36.44 10.83
N GLU A 194 -44.34 -36.59 11.10
CA GLU A 194 -43.56 -35.62 11.86
C GLU A 194 -42.30 -35.25 11.07
N TYR A 195 -42.06 -33.96 10.87
CA TYR A 195 -40.85 -33.44 10.24
C TYR A 195 -40.10 -32.56 11.22
N ILE A 196 -38.84 -32.87 11.41
CA ILE A 196 -37.94 -32.11 12.29
C ILE A 196 -36.86 -31.43 11.43
N GLY A 197 -37.02 -30.13 11.20
CA GLY A 197 -36.00 -29.32 10.57
C GLY A 197 -34.97 -28.91 11.60
N THR A 198 -33.70 -29.27 11.36
CA THR A 198 -32.59 -28.89 12.22
C THR A 198 -31.46 -28.28 11.42
N PHE A 199 -30.94 -27.19 11.91
CA PHE A 199 -29.88 -26.44 11.25
C PHE A 199 -28.83 -25.98 12.29
N ILE A 200 -27.56 -26.06 11.95
CA ILE A 200 -26.51 -25.36 12.72
C ILE A 200 -26.50 -23.91 12.26
N PRO A 201 -26.63 -22.92 13.17
CA PRO A 201 -26.42 -21.51 12.79
C PRO A 201 -25.00 -21.33 12.32
N LEU A 202 -24.82 -20.88 11.07
CA LEU A 202 -23.51 -20.52 10.52
C LEU A 202 -23.13 -19.13 11.03
N ILE A 203 -22.48 -19.06 12.16
CA ILE A 203 -22.07 -17.80 12.80
C ILE A 203 -21.18 -16.97 11.86
N ASP A 204 -20.36 -17.60 11.01
CA ASP A 204 -19.45 -16.93 10.08
C ASP A 204 -20.12 -16.35 8.82
N GLU A 205 -21.33 -16.76 8.48
CA GLU A 205 -22.09 -16.26 7.32
C GLU A 205 -23.17 -15.22 7.68
N TYR A 206 -23.39 -14.98 8.98
CA TYR A 206 -24.41 -14.05 9.47
C TYR A 206 -23.86 -12.66 9.69
N LYS A 207 -24.78 -11.70 9.65
CA LYS A 207 -24.54 -10.38 10.22
C LYS A 207 -24.44 -10.50 11.73
N THR A 208 -23.27 -10.81 12.21
CA THR A 208 -23.03 -10.89 13.65
C THR A 208 -22.61 -9.52 14.16
N VAL A 209 -23.37 -8.97 15.08
CA VAL A 209 -22.96 -7.79 15.82
C VAL A 209 -22.67 -8.25 17.23
N SER A 210 -21.39 -8.33 17.57
CA SER A 210 -20.91 -8.80 18.87
C SER A 210 -19.97 -7.83 19.58
N GLY A 211 -19.57 -6.76 18.90
CA GLY A 211 -18.71 -5.72 19.48
C GLY A 211 -19.46 -4.75 20.36
N ALA A 212 -18.99 -4.49 21.59
CA ALA A 212 -19.57 -3.49 22.47
C ALA A 212 -19.62 -2.10 21.77
N SER A 213 -20.76 -1.41 21.88
CA SER A 213 -21.02 -0.11 21.26
C SER A 213 -20.90 -0.07 19.72
N SER A 214 -21.08 -1.20 19.05
CA SER A 214 -21.00 -1.25 17.58
C SER A 214 -22.35 -0.95 16.91
N ILE A 215 -22.30 -0.55 15.62
CA ILE A 215 -23.46 -0.20 14.81
C ILE A 215 -23.39 -0.95 13.49
N SER A 216 -24.50 -1.59 13.08
CA SER A 216 -24.58 -2.26 11.77
C SER A 216 -25.84 -1.87 11.01
N PHE A 217 -25.64 -1.46 9.76
CA PHE A 217 -26.65 -1.28 8.73
C PHE A 217 -26.51 -2.38 7.68
N GLY A 218 -26.65 -3.62 8.12
CA GLY A 218 -26.73 -4.73 7.21
C GLY A 218 -25.51 -5.62 7.03
N GLY A 219 -24.46 -5.53 7.83
CA GLY A 219 -23.26 -6.38 7.80
C GLY A 219 -22.87 -6.93 9.17
N ASN A 220 -21.64 -7.43 9.32
CA ASN A 220 -21.10 -7.97 10.55
C ASN A 220 -20.25 -6.93 11.28
N ALA A 221 -20.61 -6.53 12.49
CA ALA A 221 -19.86 -5.58 13.32
C ALA A 221 -19.45 -6.28 14.63
N SER A 222 -18.28 -6.93 14.64
CA SER A 222 -17.79 -7.71 15.78
C SER A 222 -16.68 -7.02 16.58
N GLY A 223 -16.08 -5.95 16.04
CA GLY A 223 -15.12 -5.13 16.76
C GLY A 223 -15.78 -4.13 17.72
N THR A 224 -15.18 -3.86 18.85
CA THR A 224 -15.66 -2.82 19.79
C THR A 224 -15.76 -1.47 19.08
N SER A 225 -16.89 -0.77 19.23
CA SER A 225 -17.16 0.52 18.58
C SER A 225 -16.99 0.51 17.06
N SER A 226 -17.26 -0.62 16.41
CA SER A 226 -17.16 -0.75 14.97
C SER A 226 -18.45 -0.31 14.26
N PHE A 227 -18.32 0.09 12.99
CA PHE A 227 -19.43 0.53 12.16
C PHE A 227 -19.47 -0.22 10.83
N VAL A 228 -20.64 -0.72 10.45
CA VAL A 228 -20.85 -1.40 9.17
C VAL A 228 -22.02 -0.78 8.40
N ALA A 229 -21.82 -0.55 7.10
CA ALA A 229 -22.88 -0.18 6.17
C ALA A 229 -22.94 -1.15 4.98
N GLY A 230 -24.11 -1.70 4.69
CA GLY A 230 -24.28 -2.74 3.65
C GLY A 230 -23.73 -4.10 4.09
N ASN A 231 -23.26 -4.94 3.14
CA ASN A 231 -22.83 -6.31 3.42
C ASN A 231 -21.38 -6.42 3.90
N GLY A 232 -20.86 -5.41 4.63
CA GLY A 232 -19.49 -5.40 5.09
C GLY A 232 -19.23 -6.22 6.36
N THR A 233 -17.97 -6.38 6.72
CA THR A 233 -17.51 -6.96 7.99
C THR A 233 -16.51 -6.01 8.66
N ALA A 234 -16.79 -5.57 9.87
CA ALA A 234 -15.91 -4.74 10.70
C ALA A 234 -15.59 -5.52 11.99
N SER A 235 -14.46 -6.21 12.01
CA SER A 235 -14.03 -7.04 13.14
C SER A 235 -12.91 -6.40 13.99
N GLY A 236 -12.24 -5.38 13.49
CA GLY A 236 -11.31 -4.58 14.29
C GLY A 236 -12.02 -3.59 15.21
N SER A 237 -11.47 -3.32 16.37
CA SER A 237 -12.00 -2.25 17.25
C SER A 237 -11.89 -0.89 16.56
N TYR A 238 -12.93 -0.06 16.67
CA TYR A 238 -13.03 1.25 16.02
C TYR A 238 -12.93 1.18 14.48
N SER A 239 -13.32 0.06 13.89
CA SER A 239 -13.21 -0.14 12.44
C SER A 239 -14.49 0.23 11.70
N PHE A 240 -14.35 0.55 10.39
CA PHE A 240 -15.44 0.92 9.50
C PHE A 240 -15.41 0.08 8.22
N ALA A 241 -16.53 -0.56 7.88
CA ALA A 241 -16.67 -1.31 6.63
C ALA A 241 -17.96 -0.93 5.88
N ALA A 242 -17.87 -0.71 4.56
CA ALA A 242 -19.03 -0.43 3.74
C ALA A 242 -19.00 -1.15 2.38
N ASN A 243 -20.20 -1.51 1.86
CA ASN A 243 -20.37 -2.09 0.52
C ASN A 243 -19.52 -3.36 0.28
N ALA A 244 -19.84 -4.45 0.96
CA ALA A 244 -19.19 -5.76 0.85
C ALA A 244 -17.69 -5.77 1.18
N SER A 245 -17.24 -4.85 2.04
CA SER A 245 -15.84 -4.70 2.44
C SER A 245 -15.51 -5.38 3.76
N SER A 246 -14.23 -5.59 4.05
CA SER A 246 -13.74 -6.20 5.28
C SER A 246 -12.71 -5.32 5.98
N ALA A 247 -13.03 -4.81 7.17
CA ALA A 247 -12.15 -4.02 8.03
C ALA A 247 -11.79 -4.83 9.29
N LYS A 248 -10.63 -5.51 9.27
CA LYS A 248 -10.18 -6.41 10.34
C LYS A 248 -9.20 -5.76 11.31
N GLY A 249 -8.42 -4.80 10.82
CA GLY A 249 -7.47 -4.08 11.67
C GLY A 249 -8.16 -3.12 12.64
N ASN A 250 -7.57 -2.89 13.81
CA ASN A 250 -8.06 -1.86 14.72
C ASN A 250 -7.93 -0.48 14.07
N CYS A 251 -8.92 0.38 14.24
CA CYS A 251 -9.00 1.71 13.61
C CYS A 251 -8.89 1.67 12.07
N SER A 252 -9.25 0.56 11.43
CA SER A 252 -9.16 0.42 9.98
C SER A 252 -10.46 0.80 9.27
N ALA A 253 -10.36 1.18 7.97
CA ALA A 253 -11.52 1.45 7.16
C ALA A 253 -11.44 0.77 5.77
N ALA A 254 -12.55 0.14 5.34
CA ALA A 254 -12.64 -0.55 4.06
C ALA A 254 -13.94 -0.18 3.33
N LEU A 255 -13.83 0.19 2.04
CA LEU A 255 -14.92 0.68 1.21
C LEU A 255 -14.96 -0.01 -0.14
N CYS A 256 -16.16 -0.29 -0.67
CA CYS A 256 -16.36 -0.77 -2.04
C CYS A 256 -15.58 -2.07 -2.36
N SER A 257 -15.99 -3.16 -1.75
CA SER A 257 -15.46 -4.53 -1.96
C SER A 257 -13.97 -4.70 -1.61
N SER A 258 -13.45 -3.88 -0.70
CA SER A 258 -12.03 -3.86 -0.33
C SER A 258 -11.75 -4.50 1.04
N ARG A 259 -10.45 -4.67 1.36
CA ARG A 259 -9.98 -5.26 2.62
C ARG A 259 -8.95 -4.37 3.30
N ALA A 260 -9.20 -4.02 4.55
CA ALA A 260 -8.29 -3.31 5.44
C ALA A 260 -7.94 -4.21 6.63
N GLU A 261 -6.86 -4.97 6.52
CA GLU A 261 -6.47 -5.99 7.49
C GLU A 261 -5.47 -5.48 8.53
N GLY A 262 -4.66 -4.48 8.19
CA GLY A 262 -3.71 -3.85 9.11
C GLY A 262 -4.36 -2.85 10.06
N SER A 263 -3.79 -2.65 11.24
CA SER A 263 -4.22 -1.60 12.17
C SER A 263 -4.03 -0.21 11.56
N CYS A 264 -5.00 0.69 11.74
CA CYS A 264 -5.01 2.02 11.16
C CYS A 264 -4.86 2.04 9.63
N SER A 265 -5.26 0.96 8.95
CA SER A 265 -5.18 0.86 7.50
C SER A 265 -6.45 1.35 6.81
N PHE A 266 -6.32 1.77 5.54
CA PHE A 266 -7.43 2.19 4.71
C PHE A 266 -7.42 1.50 3.35
N SER A 267 -8.59 1.02 2.89
CA SER A 267 -8.69 0.45 1.54
C SER A 267 -10.01 0.84 0.85
N ALA A 268 -9.95 1.06 -0.47
CA ALA A 268 -11.12 1.39 -1.27
C ALA A 268 -11.05 0.86 -2.70
N ASN A 269 -12.23 0.55 -3.31
CA ASN A 269 -12.37 0.10 -4.69
C ASN A 269 -11.60 -1.19 -5.00
N SER A 270 -12.03 -2.29 -4.41
CA SER A 270 -11.46 -3.63 -4.59
C SER A 270 -9.99 -3.78 -4.20
N ALA A 271 -9.47 -2.88 -3.39
CA ALA A 271 -8.08 -2.86 -2.94
C ALA A 271 -7.88 -3.63 -1.62
N THR A 272 -6.64 -3.97 -1.31
CA THR A 272 -6.28 -4.66 -0.07
C THR A 272 -5.11 -3.98 0.64
N ALA A 273 -5.33 -3.50 1.86
CA ALA A 273 -4.32 -2.95 2.74
C ALA A 273 -4.03 -3.93 3.88
N ASN A 274 -2.98 -4.74 3.72
CA ASN A 274 -2.69 -5.87 4.62
C ASN A 274 -1.92 -5.48 5.88
N MET A 275 -1.24 -4.34 5.89
CA MET A 275 -0.33 -3.97 6.97
C MET A 275 -0.77 -2.71 7.69
N GLU A 276 -0.18 -2.47 8.88
CA GLU A 276 -0.49 -1.30 9.68
C GLU A 276 -0.19 0.02 8.95
N LYS A 277 -1.06 1.01 9.13
CA LYS A 277 -0.93 2.35 8.54
C LYS A 277 -0.73 2.35 7.02
N ALA A 278 -1.19 1.29 6.35
CA ALA A 278 -1.14 1.17 4.90
C ALA A 278 -2.44 1.70 4.26
N ALA A 279 -2.32 2.28 3.07
CA ALA A 279 -3.47 2.69 2.28
C ALA A 279 -3.44 2.09 0.87
N ALA A 280 -4.58 1.56 0.41
CA ALA A 280 -4.71 0.90 -0.89
C ALA A 280 -5.97 1.35 -1.64
N PHE A 281 -5.85 1.67 -2.92
CA PHE A 281 -6.93 2.18 -3.77
C PHE A 281 -6.95 1.51 -5.14
N ASN A 282 -8.15 1.35 -5.74
CA ASN A 282 -8.34 0.95 -7.14
C ASN A 282 -7.62 -0.37 -7.51
N ASN A 283 -8.01 -1.46 -6.88
CA ASN A 283 -7.46 -2.80 -7.13
C ASN A 283 -5.94 -2.93 -6.86
N SER A 284 -5.42 -2.13 -5.90
CA SER A 284 -4.05 -2.27 -5.42
C SER A 284 -3.94 -3.15 -4.18
N GLU A 285 -2.75 -3.71 -3.97
CA GLU A 285 -2.42 -4.50 -2.78
C GLU A 285 -1.19 -3.92 -2.08
N THR A 286 -1.30 -3.64 -0.77
CA THR A 286 -0.19 -3.17 0.04
C THR A 286 0.16 -4.19 1.12
N HIS A 287 1.37 -4.73 1.04
CA HIS A 287 1.90 -5.73 1.96
C HIS A 287 3.08 -5.18 2.80
N SER A 288 3.20 -3.87 2.90
CA SER A 288 4.22 -3.20 3.70
C SER A 288 3.58 -2.16 4.63
N PRO A 289 4.06 -1.99 5.87
CA PRO A 289 3.60 -0.92 6.75
C PRO A 289 3.89 0.46 6.15
N TYR A 290 3.12 1.48 6.55
CA TYR A 290 3.30 2.87 6.12
C TYR A 290 3.32 3.05 4.60
N SER A 291 2.63 2.19 3.84
CA SER A 291 2.65 2.19 2.38
C SER A 291 1.38 2.80 1.79
N PHE A 292 1.50 3.39 0.60
CA PHE A 292 0.40 3.89 -0.20
C PHE A 292 0.45 3.29 -1.59
N GLY A 293 -0.61 2.56 -1.97
CA GLY A 293 -0.76 1.97 -3.29
C GLY A 293 -2.03 2.47 -3.97
N ALA A 294 -1.94 2.88 -5.23
CA ALA A 294 -3.09 3.23 -6.03
C ALA A 294 -2.90 2.82 -7.49
N GLY A 295 -4.01 2.49 -8.16
CA GLY A 295 -3.98 2.06 -9.56
C GLY A 295 -4.26 0.57 -9.74
N TYR A 296 -4.48 0.17 -10.99
CA TYR A 296 -4.85 -1.19 -11.36
C TYR A 296 -3.66 -2.14 -11.25
N ASN A 297 -3.81 -3.24 -10.49
CA ASN A 297 -2.76 -4.24 -10.23
C ASN A 297 -1.46 -3.70 -9.60
N THR A 298 -1.53 -2.57 -8.92
CA THR A 298 -0.39 -2.06 -8.15
C THR A 298 -0.13 -2.93 -6.94
N LYS A 299 1.14 -3.31 -6.71
CA LYS A 299 1.54 -4.16 -5.58
C LYS A 299 2.75 -3.61 -4.84
N ILE A 300 2.65 -3.52 -3.53
CA ILE A 300 3.71 -3.04 -2.66
C ILE A 300 4.13 -4.17 -1.72
N TYR A 301 5.39 -4.58 -1.81
CA TYR A 301 6.01 -5.60 -0.96
C TYR A 301 7.23 -5.02 -0.25
N GLY A 302 7.66 -5.67 0.84
CA GLY A 302 8.96 -5.42 1.43
C GLY A 302 10.12 -5.94 0.56
N ARG A 303 11.37 -5.73 0.99
CA ARG A 303 12.57 -6.23 0.30
C ARG A 303 12.49 -7.76 0.10
N PRO A 304 12.62 -8.29 -1.12
CA PRO A 304 12.59 -9.72 -1.34
C PRO A 304 13.86 -10.38 -0.81
N LEU A 305 13.69 -11.50 -0.14
CA LEU A 305 14.77 -12.38 0.29
C LEU A 305 14.53 -13.76 -0.33
N LYS A 306 15.55 -14.33 -0.97
CA LYS A 306 15.43 -15.65 -1.56
C LYS A 306 15.45 -16.73 -0.49
N CYS A 307 14.38 -17.52 -0.41
CA CYS A 307 14.30 -18.69 0.42
C CYS A 307 14.87 -19.89 -0.33
N THR A 308 15.89 -20.56 0.24
CA THR A 308 16.50 -21.74 -0.35
C THR A 308 15.89 -23.04 0.17
N ASN A 309 15.25 -23.01 1.34
CA ASN A 309 14.55 -24.14 1.90
C ASN A 309 13.43 -23.70 2.83
N LEU A 310 12.26 -24.30 2.66
CA LEU A 310 11.09 -24.13 3.54
C LEU A 310 10.78 -25.49 4.18
N ASN A 311 10.90 -25.57 5.49
CA ASN A 311 10.62 -26.77 6.25
C ASN A 311 9.40 -26.57 7.16
N TRP A 312 8.28 -27.16 6.78
CA TRP A 312 7.02 -27.05 7.52
C TRP A 312 7.02 -27.83 8.83
N SER A 313 7.80 -28.92 8.93
CA SER A 313 7.83 -29.77 10.12
C SER A 313 8.43 -29.06 11.33
N ASN A 314 9.46 -28.27 11.11
CA ASN A 314 10.09 -27.44 12.15
C ASN A 314 9.81 -25.93 11.99
N LYS A 315 8.91 -25.58 11.07
CA LYS A 315 8.48 -24.20 10.80
C LYS A 315 9.65 -23.25 10.58
N SER A 316 10.55 -23.60 9.68
CA SER A 316 11.74 -22.81 9.37
C SER A 316 11.88 -22.47 7.90
N LEU A 317 12.43 -21.28 7.66
CA LEU A 317 12.80 -20.73 6.36
C LEU A 317 14.33 -20.57 6.34
N THR A 318 15.02 -21.22 5.42
CA THR A 318 16.44 -20.97 5.19
C THR A 318 16.59 -19.95 4.07
N ILE A 319 17.25 -18.85 4.37
CA ILE A 319 17.48 -17.77 3.44
C ILE A 319 18.83 -17.93 2.77
N ASP A 320 18.93 -17.59 1.51
CA ASP A 320 20.20 -17.57 0.78
C ASP A 320 21.21 -16.67 1.53
N SER A 321 22.41 -17.18 1.74
CA SER A 321 23.44 -16.54 2.56
C SER A 321 23.96 -15.20 2.00
N SER A 322 23.62 -14.88 0.75
CA SER A 322 23.91 -13.57 0.14
C SER A 322 23.03 -12.43 0.68
N TYR A 323 21.94 -12.77 1.43
CA TYR A 323 21.03 -11.78 1.99
C TYR A 323 21.28 -11.58 3.48
N SER A 324 21.37 -10.32 3.91
CA SER A 324 21.41 -9.98 5.33
C SER A 324 20.03 -10.09 5.96
N LEU A 325 19.94 -10.73 7.10
CA LEU A 325 18.73 -10.77 7.95
C LEU A 325 18.72 -9.70 9.04
N SER A 326 19.64 -8.72 8.98
CA SER A 326 19.62 -7.60 9.91
C SER A 326 18.26 -6.88 9.87
N GLY A 327 17.71 -6.55 11.03
CA GLY A 327 16.38 -5.97 11.16
C GLY A 327 15.23 -6.98 11.23
N ILE A 328 15.43 -8.27 10.92
CA ILE A 328 14.44 -9.31 11.18
C ILE A 328 14.68 -9.90 12.57
N LYS A 329 13.71 -9.78 13.46
CA LYS A 329 13.76 -10.25 14.84
C LYS A 329 12.46 -10.97 15.24
N ALA A 330 12.44 -11.57 16.40
CA ALA A 330 11.21 -12.14 16.96
C ALA A 330 10.09 -11.08 16.98
N GLY A 331 8.90 -11.45 16.53
CA GLY A 331 7.75 -10.55 16.35
C GLY A 331 7.70 -9.83 15.00
N SER A 332 8.78 -9.83 14.20
CA SER A 332 8.73 -9.30 12.83
C SER A 332 7.69 -10.04 12.00
N THR A 333 7.00 -9.33 11.13
CA THR A 333 6.10 -9.91 10.14
C THR A 333 6.79 -9.94 8.79
N ILE A 334 6.75 -11.08 8.11
CA ILE A 334 7.23 -11.25 6.74
C ILE A 334 6.11 -11.80 5.87
N ILE A 335 6.16 -11.51 4.57
CA ILE A 335 5.23 -12.10 3.60
C ILE A 335 5.96 -13.21 2.86
N LEU A 336 5.46 -14.43 2.96
CA LEU A 336 5.95 -15.57 2.20
C LEU A 336 5.19 -15.67 0.88
N ARG A 337 5.92 -15.64 -0.23
CA ARG A 337 5.40 -15.96 -1.55
C ARG A 337 5.75 -17.42 -1.87
N CYS A 338 4.74 -18.22 -2.11
CA CYS A 338 4.91 -19.64 -2.46
C CYS A 338 4.12 -19.98 -3.73
N TYR A 339 4.49 -21.10 -4.36
CA TYR A 339 3.66 -21.75 -5.36
C TYR A 339 2.91 -22.92 -4.71
N ASN A 340 1.62 -23.05 -4.98
CA ASN A 340 0.88 -24.26 -4.61
C ASN A 340 1.11 -25.39 -5.63
N CYS A 341 0.53 -26.55 -5.37
CA CYS A 341 0.65 -27.74 -6.23
C CYS A 341 0.08 -27.59 -7.66
N ILE A 342 -0.65 -26.50 -7.94
CA ILE A 342 -1.18 -26.15 -9.27
C ILE A 342 -0.50 -24.91 -9.85
N ASN A 343 0.70 -24.57 -9.39
CA ASN A 343 1.50 -23.41 -9.82
C ASN A 343 0.81 -22.05 -9.63
N THR A 344 -0.13 -21.94 -8.71
CA THR A 344 -0.71 -20.66 -8.33
C THR A 344 0.14 -19.99 -7.26
N ILE A 345 0.46 -18.73 -7.43
CA ILE A 345 1.19 -17.95 -6.44
C ILE A 345 0.27 -17.67 -5.24
N ILE A 346 0.73 -18.03 -4.06
CA ILE A 346 0.06 -17.74 -2.80
C ILE A 346 0.94 -16.81 -2.00
N PHE A 347 0.32 -15.81 -1.38
CA PHE A 347 0.97 -14.93 -0.41
C PHE A 347 0.42 -15.23 0.98
N GLY A 348 1.30 -15.35 1.96
CA GLY A 348 0.90 -15.56 3.33
C GLY A 348 1.73 -14.72 4.30
N LYS A 349 1.06 -14.27 5.36
CA LYS A 349 1.67 -13.52 6.45
C LYS A 349 2.31 -14.49 7.44
N VAL A 350 3.58 -14.28 7.75
CA VAL A 350 4.36 -15.09 8.68
C VAL A 350 4.87 -14.22 9.81
N ILE A 351 4.65 -14.64 11.04
CA ILE A 351 5.25 -14.02 12.23
C ILE A 351 6.54 -14.75 12.57
N VAL A 352 7.63 -14.01 12.72
CA VAL A 352 8.94 -14.55 13.08
C VAL A 352 8.96 -14.89 14.56
N LYS A 353 9.28 -16.13 14.90
CA LYS A 353 9.50 -16.60 16.28
C LYS A 353 10.91 -16.30 16.75
N SER A 354 11.91 -16.59 15.91
CA SER A 354 13.31 -16.33 16.17
C SER A 354 14.13 -16.35 14.87
N VAL A 355 15.34 -15.83 14.91
CA VAL A 355 16.32 -15.89 13.82
C VAL A 355 17.62 -16.48 14.35
N SER A 356 18.22 -17.41 13.62
CA SER A 356 19.52 -18.02 13.96
C SER A 356 20.35 -18.19 12.69
N GLY A 357 21.42 -17.42 12.55
CA GLY A 357 22.21 -17.35 11.32
C GLY A 357 21.34 -16.93 10.13
N ASN A 358 21.29 -17.73 9.08
CA ASN A 358 20.45 -17.52 7.90
C ASN A 358 19.10 -18.27 7.96
N VAL A 359 18.67 -18.71 9.14
CA VAL A 359 17.41 -19.44 9.33
C VAL A 359 16.43 -18.59 10.14
N ILE A 360 15.23 -18.43 9.62
CA ILE A 360 14.09 -17.79 10.28
C ILE A 360 13.14 -18.90 10.75
N TYR A 361 12.82 -18.91 12.04
CA TYR A 361 11.81 -19.80 12.63
C TYR A 361 10.47 -19.05 12.73
N MET A 362 9.40 -19.68 12.26
CA MET A 362 8.05 -19.13 12.23
C MET A 362 7.29 -19.45 13.53
N ALA A 363 6.35 -18.59 13.91
CA ALA A 363 5.40 -18.87 14.97
C ALA A 363 4.40 -19.97 14.57
N ASP A 364 3.79 -20.61 15.57
CA ASP A 364 3.05 -21.87 15.38
C ASP A 364 1.79 -21.79 14.51
N ASP A 365 1.20 -20.63 14.35
CA ASP A 365 -0.11 -20.43 13.67
C ASP A 365 0.00 -20.17 12.17
N THR A 366 1.18 -20.34 11.57
CA THR A 366 1.39 -20.02 10.17
C THR A 366 1.39 -21.27 9.30
N TYR A 367 0.33 -21.49 8.53
CA TYR A 367 0.30 -22.49 7.46
C TYR A 367 -0.07 -21.83 6.13
N ILE A 368 0.83 -21.91 5.17
CA ILE A 368 0.62 -21.47 3.81
C ILE A 368 1.04 -22.63 2.93
N GLY A 369 0.15 -23.48 2.51
CA GLY A 369 0.50 -24.64 1.68
C GLY A 369 1.34 -24.26 0.45
N GLY A 370 2.38 -25.07 0.15
CA GLY A 370 3.23 -24.93 -1.02
C GLY A 370 4.75 -24.86 -0.73
N ALA A 371 5.57 -24.85 -1.77
CA ALA A 371 7.01 -24.65 -1.68
C ALA A 371 7.32 -23.13 -1.72
N GLY A 372 8.12 -22.66 -0.76
CA GLY A 372 8.53 -21.25 -0.70
C GLY A 372 9.62 -20.94 -1.72
N GLU A 373 9.44 -19.89 -2.52
CA GLU A 373 10.44 -19.39 -3.47
C GLU A 373 11.11 -18.11 -2.97
N TYR A 374 10.29 -17.15 -2.49
CA TYR A 374 10.76 -15.87 -1.98
C TYR A 374 10.01 -15.49 -0.73
N ILE A 375 10.69 -14.85 0.22
CA ILE A 375 10.06 -14.11 1.29
C ILE A 375 10.31 -12.61 1.11
N TYR A 376 9.37 -11.81 1.58
CA TYR A 376 9.46 -10.37 1.54
C TYR A 376 9.61 -9.86 2.97
N GLN A 377 10.73 -9.21 3.25
CA GLN A 377 10.95 -8.56 4.54
C GLN A 377 10.12 -7.27 4.58
N LEU A 378 9.38 -7.09 5.66
CA LEU A 378 8.63 -5.88 5.93
C LEU A 378 9.46 -4.99 6.85
N PHE A 379 9.72 -3.76 6.40
CA PHE A 379 10.40 -2.77 7.22
C PHE A 379 9.37 -1.83 7.85
N PRO A 380 9.45 -1.57 9.16
CA PRO A 380 8.52 -0.66 9.83
C PRO A 380 8.72 0.81 9.44
N ASP A 381 9.88 1.18 8.91
CA ASP A 381 10.28 2.56 8.67
C ASP A 381 10.30 2.91 7.19
N GLY A 382 9.58 3.96 6.83
CA GLY A 382 9.62 4.55 5.49
C GLY A 382 8.29 4.54 4.74
N ILE A 383 8.04 5.59 3.99
CA ILE A 383 6.87 5.72 3.12
C ILE A 383 7.14 4.98 1.82
N ILE A 384 6.26 4.05 1.46
CA ILE A 384 6.29 3.36 0.18
C ILE A 384 5.09 3.81 -0.64
N PHE A 385 5.34 4.28 -1.84
CA PHE A 385 4.32 4.80 -2.75
C PHE A 385 4.38 4.08 -4.09
N ALA A 386 3.27 3.48 -4.52
CA ALA A 386 3.18 2.79 -5.80
C ALA A 386 1.88 3.13 -6.54
N LEU A 387 1.98 3.41 -7.83
CA LEU A 387 0.89 3.77 -8.71
C LEU A 387 0.84 2.87 -9.93
N ASP A 388 -0.36 2.60 -10.39
CA ASP A 388 -0.73 1.98 -11.67
C ASP A 388 0.13 0.79 -12.14
N SER A 389 -0.35 -0.42 -11.93
CA SER A 389 0.31 -1.69 -12.34
C SER A 389 1.76 -1.86 -11.93
N SER A 390 2.24 -1.07 -10.96
CA SER A 390 3.63 -1.05 -10.54
C SER A 390 3.88 -1.89 -9.28
N THR A 391 5.13 -2.23 -9.02
CA THR A 391 5.52 -3.06 -7.88
C THR A 391 6.74 -2.48 -7.18
N THR A 392 6.71 -2.36 -5.86
CA THR A 392 7.88 -2.00 -5.06
C THR A 392 8.17 -3.08 -4.01
N TYR A 393 9.47 -3.30 -3.78
CA TYR A 393 9.99 -4.31 -2.85
C TYR A 393 10.86 -3.70 -1.75
N ALA A 394 10.98 -2.40 -1.69
CA ALA A 394 11.92 -1.75 -0.78
C ALA A 394 11.27 -0.62 0.05
N ASN A 395 11.92 -0.27 1.16
CA ASN A 395 11.53 0.84 2.01
C ASN A 395 11.69 2.18 1.31
N ALA A 396 10.79 3.10 1.61
CA ALA A 396 10.81 4.48 1.11
C ALA A 396 10.97 4.56 -0.41
N ALA A 397 10.49 3.55 -1.15
CA ALA A 397 10.54 3.52 -2.60
C ALA A 397 9.26 4.14 -3.19
N LEU A 398 9.44 4.86 -4.30
CA LEU A 398 8.34 5.45 -5.06
C LEU A 398 8.32 4.82 -6.46
N VAL A 399 7.15 4.34 -6.88
CA VAL A 399 7.02 3.76 -8.21
C VAL A 399 5.72 4.21 -8.88
N GLY A 400 5.82 4.54 -10.16
CA GLY A 400 4.69 4.94 -11.01
C GLY A 400 4.74 4.24 -12.37
N GLY A 401 3.77 4.57 -13.21
CA GLY A 401 3.71 4.08 -14.59
C GLY A 401 3.29 2.61 -14.73
N TYR A 402 3.44 2.09 -15.94
CA TYR A 402 2.95 0.78 -16.33
C TYR A 402 4.01 -0.30 -16.12
N TYR A 403 3.79 -1.23 -15.17
CA TYR A 403 4.74 -2.27 -14.77
C TYR A 403 6.11 -1.75 -14.33
N GLY A 404 6.16 -0.60 -13.65
CA GLY A 404 7.37 -0.12 -12.99
C GLY A 404 7.75 -0.98 -11.78
N ILE A 405 9.03 -1.07 -11.47
CA ILE A 405 9.56 -1.79 -10.29
C ILE A 405 10.59 -0.92 -9.59
N ALA A 406 10.38 -0.63 -8.32
CA ALA A 406 11.37 -0.01 -7.43
C ALA A 406 11.77 -1.03 -6.37
N SER A 407 12.96 -1.64 -6.50
CA SER A 407 13.45 -2.69 -5.61
C SER A 407 14.64 -2.28 -4.71
N GLY A 408 15.28 -1.15 -4.99
CA GLY A 408 16.25 -0.54 -4.09
C GLY A 408 15.59 0.31 -3.00
N LYS A 409 16.21 0.46 -1.83
CA LYS A 409 15.77 1.40 -0.80
C LYS A 409 15.88 2.84 -1.34
N TYR A 410 14.92 3.71 -1.00
CA TYR A 410 14.89 5.10 -1.45
C TYR A 410 14.91 5.24 -2.97
N SER A 411 14.55 4.20 -3.72
CA SER A 411 14.56 4.22 -5.19
C SER A 411 13.27 4.79 -5.76
N PHE A 412 13.37 5.34 -6.98
CA PHE A 412 12.24 5.87 -7.73
C PHE A 412 12.22 5.32 -9.15
N ALA A 413 11.08 4.77 -9.57
CA ALA A 413 10.88 4.27 -10.94
C ALA A 413 9.57 4.81 -11.50
N ASP A 414 9.61 5.47 -12.67
CA ASP A 414 8.40 5.94 -13.35
C ASP A 414 8.52 5.78 -14.87
N GLY A 415 7.52 5.10 -15.44
CA GLY A 415 7.48 4.82 -16.87
C GLY A 415 6.91 3.45 -17.20
N MET A 416 7.26 2.91 -18.36
CA MET A 416 6.78 1.60 -18.84
C MET A 416 7.86 0.52 -18.67
N HIS A 417 7.63 -0.48 -17.84
CA HIS A 417 8.57 -1.58 -17.60
C HIS A 417 9.99 -1.09 -17.23
N VAL A 418 10.08 -0.11 -16.35
CA VAL A 418 11.36 0.39 -15.83
C VAL A 418 11.64 -0.21 -14.45
N VAL A 419 12.92 -0.42 -14.16
CA VAL A 419 13.38 -1.01 -12.90
C VAL A 419 14.46 -0.15 -12.27
N SER A 420 14.22 0.31 -11.05
CA SER A 420 15.23 0.90 -10.16
C SER A 420 15.65 -0.15 -9.14
N ALA A 421 16.73 -0.88 -9.43
CA ALA A 421 17.12 -2.09 -8.70
C ALA A 421 18.05 -1.81 -7.51
N ALA A 422 18.80 -0.72 -7.54
CA ALA A 422 19.75 -0.35 -6.51
C ALA A 422 19.20 0.72 -5.53
N ASP A 423 19.79 0.81 -4.36
CA ASP A 423 19.43 1.79 -3.34
C ASP A 423 19.68 3.24 -3.85
N GLY A 424 18.70 4.12 -3.69
CA GLY A 424 18.74 5.50 -4.19
C GLY A 424 18.69 5.64 -5.72
N ALA A 425 18.46 4.55 -6.47
CA ALA A 425 18.39 4.61 -7.93
C ALA A 425 17.11 5.29 -8.41
N VAL A 426 17.22 6.14 -9.43
CA VAL A 426 16.10 6.80 -10.09
C VAL A 426 16.06 6.40 -11.57
N THR A 427 14.90 5.97 -12.06
CA THR A 427 14.76 5.54 -13.47
C THR A 427 13.49 6.10 -14.08
N PHE A 428 13.61 6.74 -15.23
CA PHE A 428 12.48 7.20 -16.06
C PHE A 428 12.51 6.54 -17.44
N GLY A 429 11.35 6.52 -18.12
CA GLY A 429 11.26 6.13 -19.53
C GLY A 429 10.62 4.78 -19.76
N LYS A 430 11.23 3.91 -20.59
CA LYS A 430 10.64 2.61 -20.94
C LYS A 430 11.70 1.52 -21.10
N TYR A 431 11.35 0.32 -20.63
CA TYR A 431 12.16 -0.89 -20.79
C TYR A 431 13.63 -0.72 -20.41
N GLY A 432 13.90 -0.28 -19.17
CA GLY A 432 15.26 -0.12 -18.67
C GLY A 432 15.43 -0.58 -17.23
N ILE A 433 16.67 -0.94 -16.89
CA ILE A 433 17.06 -1.42 -15.56
C ILE A 433 18.25 -0.58 -15.09
N ASN A 434 18.06 0.11 -13.97
CA ASN A 434 19.14 0.85 -13.29
C ASN A 434 19.60 0.06 -12.06
N THR A 435 20.84 -0.40 -12.10
CA THR A 435 21.49 -1.21 -11.05
C THR A 435 22.54 -0.43 -10.25
N GLU A 436 22.70 0.85 -10.54
CA GLU A 436 23.70 1.72 -9.89
C GLU A 436 23.06 2.46 -8.71
N SER A 437 23.68 2.39 -7.55
CA SER A 437 23.19 3.08 -6.35
C SER A 437 23.33 4.60 -6.47
N CYS A 438 22.37 5.33 -5.89
CA CYS A 438 22.32 6.79 -5.86
C CYS A 438 22.55 7.43 -7.25
N SER A 439 21.87 6.89 -8.27
CA SER A 439 22.04 7.28 -9.67
C SER A 439 20.72 7.64 -10.35
N LEU A 440 20.79 8.43 -11.43
CA LEU A 440 19.67 8.76 -12.30
C LEU A 440 19.84 8.12 -13.67
N ALA A 441 18.81 7.45 -14.19
CA ALA A 441 18.83 6.86 -15.53
C ALA A 441 17.58 7.20 -16.34
N LEU A 442 17.76 7.40 -17.66
CA LEU A 442 16.70 7.48 -18.65
C LEU A 442 16.70 6.21 -19.51
N ALA A 443 15.63 5.44 -19.41
CA ALA A 443 15.44 4.18 -20.11
C ALA A 443 14.85 4.41 -21.52
N ASN A 444 15.38 3.72 -22.52
CA ASN A 444 14.95 3.78 -23.92
C ASN A 444 14.80 2.40 -24.60
N GLY A 445 14.78 1.33 -23.83
CA GLY A 445 14.65 -0.02 -24.37
C GLY A 445 13.40 -0.23 -25.23
N THR A 446 13.37 -1.32 -25.98
CA THR A 446 12.29 -1.62 -26.94
C THR A 446 11.32 -2.70 -26.46
N ALA A 447 11.75 -3.55 -25.53
CA ALA A 447 10.95 -4.60 -24.92
C ALA A 447 11.57 -5.06 -23.59
N ILE A 448 10.84 -5.84 -22.78
CA ILE A 448 11.34 -6.41 -21.52
C ILE A 448 12.65 -7.21 -21.72
N LYS A 449 12.77 -7.93 -22.82
CA LYS A 449 13.95 -8.74 -23.15
C LYS A 449 15.08 -7.93 -23.80
N THR A 450 14.83 -6.69 -24.15
CA THR A 450 15.79 -5.77 -24.78
C THR A 450 15.77 -4.44 -24.04
N PRO A 451 16.17 -4.44 -22.74
CA PRO A 451 16.25 -3.21 -21.96
C PRO A 451 17.37 -2.32 -22.49
N GLY A 452 17.27 -1.01 -22.26
CA GLY A 452 18.27 -0.05 -22.66
C GLY A 452 18.23 1.20 -21.78
N LEU A 453 19.39 1.87 -21.63
CA LEU A 453 19.54 3.17 -20.99
C LEU A 453 20.13 4.16 -22.01
N ALA A 454 19.43 5.26 -22.24
CA ALA A 454 19.92 6.33 -23.12
C ALA A 454 20.87 7.30 -22.41
N PHE A 455 20.71 7.44 -21.10
CA PHE A 455 21.43 8.41 -20.30
C PHE A 455 21.49 7.96 -18.86
N LYS A 456 22.61 8.18 -18.17
CA LYS A 456 22.72 7.98 -16.72
C LYS A 456 23.71 8.97 -16.09
N VAL A 457 23.43 9.35 -14.86
CA VAL A 457 24.31 10.09 -13.96
C VAL A 457 24.60 9.20 -12.76
N LEU A 458 25.86 8.99 -12.46
CA LEU A 458 26.31 8.17 -11.33
C LEU A 458 26.51 9.04 -10.07
N SER A 459 26.66 8.39 -8.92
CA SER A 459 26.85 9.04 -7.62
C SER A 459 28.16 9.84 -7.53
N ASP A 460 29.17 9.50 -8.33
CA ASP A 460 30.44 10.21 -8.44
C ASP A 460 30.37 11.45 -9.35
N GLY A 461 29.19 11.74 -9.93
CA GLY A 461 28.98 12.84 -10.88
C GLY A 461 29.28 12.48 -12.33
N SER A 462 29.72 11.25 -12.63
CA SER A 462 29.96 10.81 -14.00
C SER A 462 28.66 10.76 -14.81
N VAL A 463 28.68 11.31 -16.02
CA VAL A 463 27.56 11.34 -16.97
C VAL A 463 27.86 10.46 -18.17
N HIS A 464 26.93 9.56 -18.47
CA HIS A 464 27.00 8.65 -19.62
C HIS A 464 25.80 8.87 -20.53
N ALA A 465 26.04 9.04 -21.81
CA ALA A 465 25.01 9.13 -22.85
C ALA A 465 25.27 8.12 -23.97
N ASP A 466 24.21 7.48 -24.46
CA ASP A 466 24.26 6.51 -25.56
C ASP A 466 24.29 7.19 -26.94
N LYS A 467 24.13 8.50 -26.98
CA LYS A 467 24.13 9.35 -28.17
C LYS A 467 24.96 10.62 -27.93
N GLU A 468 25.20 11.31 -29.04
CA GLU A 468 25.90 12.59 -29.06
C GLU A 468 25.20 13.67 -28.21
N TYR A 469 25.99 14.56 -27.64
CA TYR A 469 25.49 15.81 -27.08
C TYR A 469 25.32 16.84 -28.20
N THR A 470 24.10 17.24 -28.49
CA THR A 470 23.80 18.24 -29.52
C THR A 470 23.60 19.61 -28.89
N SER A 471 24.35 20.61 -29.41
CA SER A 471 24.23 21.99 -29.00
C SER A 471 24.12 22.90 -30.23
N PRO A 472 23.36 24.00 -30.17
CA PRO A 472 23.39 25.02 -31.24
C PRO A 472 24.73 25.78 -31.28
N CYS A 473 25.52 25.73 -30.21
CA CYS A 473 26.85 26.31 -30.12
C CYS A 473 27.90 25.32 -30.62
N ALA A 474 29.10 25.79 -30.92
CA ALA A 474 30.06 25.02 -31.70
C ALA A 474 31.49 25.02 -31.16
N ASP A 475 31.73 25.55 -29.97
CA ASP A 475 33.06 25.58 -29.38
C ASP A 475 33.14 24.90 -28.03
N TYR A 476 34.31 24.40 -27.70
CA TYR A 476 34.71 23.97 -26.36
C TYR A 476 35.49 25.10 -25.70
N ALA A 477 35.11 25.49 -24.48
CA ALA A 477 35.74 26.52 -23.69
C ALA A 477 36.11 26.02 -22.28
N GLU A 478 37.08 26.69 -21.68
CA GLU A 478 37.43 26.55 -20.27
C GLU A 478 37.50 27.92 -19.62
N TYR A 479 37.30 27.97 -18.28
CA TYR A 479 37.46 29.22 -17.54
C TYR A 479 38.94 29.55 -17.28
N PHE A 480 39.30 30.81 -17.55
CA PHE A 480 40.61 31.38 -17.24
C PHE A 480 40.46 32.70 -16.50
N GLU A 481 41.42 32.98 -15.62
CA GLU A 481 41.46 34.20 -14.84
C GLU A 481 42.23 35.28 -15.60
N TRP A 482 41.68 36.52 -15.66
CA TRP A 482 42.37 37.69 -16.18
C TRP A 482 43.51 38.11 -15.28
N GLU A 483 44.67 38.49 -15.87
CA GLU A 483 45.83 38.98 -15.11
C GLU A 483 45.52 40.30 -14.39
N ASP A 484 44.74 41.17 -15.01
CA ASP A 484 44.29 42.46 -14.44
C ASP A 484 43.06 42.33 -13.54
N GLY A 485 42.48 41.14 -13.39
CA GLY A 485 41.30 40.87 -12.60
C GLY A 485 40.01 41.50 -13.14
N ASN A 486 40.04 42.18 -14.29
CA ASN A 486 38.88 42.82 -14.93
C ASN A 486 37.97 43.62 -13.96
N PRO A 487 38.51 44.55 -13.15
CA PRO A 487 37.77 45.19 -12.07
C PRO A 487 36.56 46.03 -12.55
N ASP A 488 36.57 46.48 -13.77
CA ASP A 488 35.52 47.27 -14.39
C ASP A 488 34.43 46.37 -15.04
N ASN A 489 34.62 45.06 -14.99
CA ASN A 489 33.73 44.05 -15.60
C ASN A 489 33.50 44.32 -17.10
N ASP A 490 34.55 44.63 -17.84
CA ASP A 490 34.50 44.89 -19.27
C ASP A 490 34.11 43.63 -20.04
N ASP A 491 33.23 43.77 -21.01
CA ASP A 491 32.92 42.69 -21.96
C ASP A 491 34.06 42.56 -22.98
N ARG A 492 34.89 41.54 -22.79
CA ARG A 492 36.03 41.21 -23.65
C ARG A 492 35.73 40.00 -24.57
N THR A 493 34.47 39.72 -24.81
CA THR A 493 34.03 38.62 -25.71
C THR A 493 34.52 38.86 -27.14
N GLY A 494 35.00 37.80 -27.79
CA GLY A 494 35.44 37.84 -29.18
C GLY A 494 36.85 38.36 -29.39
N TYR A 495 37.66 38.49 -28.36
CA TYR A 495 39.07 38.81 -28.48
C TYR A 495 39.97 37.59 -28.25
N PHE A 496 41.08 37.54 -29.01
CA PHE A 496 42.15 36.57 -28.77
C PHE A 496 42.88 36.86 -27.46
N VAL A 497 43.15 35.81 -26.71
CA VAL A 497 43.89 35.86 -25.44
C VAL A 497 45.08 34.92 -25.45
N LYS A 498 46.15 35.29 -24.75
CA LYS A 498 47.35 34.48 -24.51
C LYS A 498 47.57 34.26 -23.03
N LEU A 499 48.35 33.23 -22.71
CA LEU A 499 48.79 32.96 -21.33
C LEU A 499 49.95 33.88 -20.93
N LYS A 500 49.85 34.47 -19.72
CA LYS A 500 50.91 35.25 -19.06
C LYS A 500 50.87 34.96 -17.56
N ASN A 501 51.92 34.40 -17.02
CA ASN A 501 52.06 34.09 -15.59
C ASN A 501 50.92 33.23 -15.04
N GLY A 502 50.40 32.26 -15.83
CA GLY A 502 49.31 31.40 -15.44
C GLY A 502 47.89 32.00 -15.59
N LYS A 503 47.77 33.28 -16.00
CA LYS A 503 46.55 34.02 -16.26
C LYS A 503 46.47 34.48 -17.70
N ILE A 504 45.33 35.00 -18.14
CA ILE A 504 45.17 35.48 -19.51
C ILE A 504 45.26 36.99 -19.64
N VAL A 505 45.77 37.41 -20.79
CA VAL A 505 45.79 38.81 -21.27
C VAL A 505 45.38 38.84 -22.73
N LEU A 506 44.95 39.99 -23.25
CA LEU A 506 44.72 40.18 -24.68
C LEU A 506 46.01 39.91 -25.46
N CYS A 507 45.87 39.28 -26.62
CA CYS A 507 47.01 39.09 -27.53
C CYS A 507 47.49 40.41 -28.15
N GLU A 508 48.75 40.42 -28.43
CA GLU A 508 49.43 41.41 -29.26
C GLU A 508 49.86 40.81 -30.62
N ASP A 509 50.35 41.62 -31.50
CA ASP A 509 50.75 41.19 -32.84
C ASP A 509 51.82 40.08 -32.81
N PHE A 510 51.58 38.99 -33.57
CA PHE A 510 52.41 37.78 -33.64
C PHE A 510 52.46 36.91 -32.38
N ASP A 511 51.61 37.17 -31.38
CA ASP A 511 51.45 36.24 -30.27
C ASP A 511 50.81 34.89 -30.71
N THR A 512 51.15 33.86 -29.97
CA THR A 512 50.43 32.57 -30.10
C THR A 512 49.24 32.60 -29.14
N PRO A 513 48.02 32.65 -29.64
CA PRO A 513 46.85 32.71 -28.77
C PRO A 513 46.58 31.37 -28.08
N LEU A 514 46.16 31.45 -26.82
CA LEU A 514 45.56 30.33 -26.06
C LEU A 514 44.16 30.01 -26.60
N GLY A 515 43.37 31.06 -26.86
CA GLY A 515 41.98 30.92 -27.28
C GLY A 515 41.34 32.28 -27.62
N ILE A 516 40.02 32.26 -27.70
CA ILE A 516 39.18 33.44 -27.92
C ILE A 516 38.12 33.47 -26.82
N VAL A 517 37.89 34.62 -26.22
CA VAL A 517 36.81 34.77 -25.22
C VAL A 517 35.47 34.46 -25.85
N SER A 518 34.82 33.39 -25.34
CA SER A 518 33.58 32.86 -25.87
C SER A 518 32.35 33.35 -25.11
N ALA A 519 31.31 33.76 -25.82
CA ALA A 519 30.03 34.16 -25.23
C ALA A 519 29.11 33.00 -24.93
N ALA A 520 29.18 31.91 -25.73
CA ALA A 520 28.21 30.83 -25.68
C ALA A 520 28.85 29.50 -26.12
N PRO A 521 29.72 28.92 -25.31
CA PRO A 521 30.34 27.64 -25.62
C PRO A 521 29.33 26.50 -25.64
N ALA A 522 29.58 25.48 -26.49
CA ALA A 522 28.77 24.26 -26.54
C ALA A 522 29.05 23.38 -25.32
N ILE A 523 30.33 23.36 -24.88
CA ILE A 523 30.78 22.65 -23.68
C ILE A 523 31.74 23.59 -22.96
N ILE A 524 31.64 23.60 -21.63
CA ILE A 524 32.49 24.42 -20.78
C ILE A 524 33.12 23.56 -19.69
N GLY A 525 34.44 23.63 -19.61
CA GLY A 525 35.25 23.00 -18.58
C GLY A 525 35.72 23.98 -17.51
N ASP A 526 36.27 23.45 -16.44
CA ASP A 526 36.82 24.19 -15.30
C ASP A 526 35.89 25.29 -14.73
N CYS A 527 34.56 25.04 -14.78
CA CYS A 527 33.57 26.04 -14.35
C CYS A 527 33.48 26.19 -12.83
N GLY A 528 33.76 25.12 -12.06
CA GLY A 528 33.67 25.13 -10.60
C GLY A 528 32.26 25.43 -10.07
N GLU A 529 31.20 25.19 -10.85
CA GLU A 529 29.84 25.66 -10.54
C GLU A 529 29.19 24.90 -9.38
N MET A 530 29.55 23.63 -9.17
CA MET A 530 28.92 22.77 -8.15
C MET A 530 29.56 22.86 -6.78
N HIS A 531 30.82 23.31 -6.68
CA HIS A 531 31.55 23.38 -5.42
C HIS A 531 32.81 24.24 -5.56
N TRP A 532 33.34 24.74 -4.41
CA TRP A 532 34.59 25.47 -4.35
C TRP A 532 35.75 24.66 -4.92
N GLN A 533 36.52 25.24 -5.80
CA GLN A 533 37.85 24.76 -6.15
C GLN A 533 38.73 24.75 -4.90
N GLY A 534 39.42 23.63 -4.66
CA GLY A 534 40.26 23.47 -3.47
C GLY A 534 39.50 23.10 -2.19
N LYS A 535 38.20 22.82 -2.23
CA LYS A 535 37.45 22.32 -1.07
C LYS A 535 37.97 20.98 -0.59
N TYR A 536 38.36 20.11 -1.52
CA TYR A 536 38.86 18.78 -1.20
C TYR A 536 40.35 18.67 -1.54
N VAL A 537 41.09 17.88 -0.77
CA VAL A 537 42.48 17.53 -1.08
C VAL A 537 42.51 16.68 -2.35
N THR A 538 43.38 17.05 -3.28
CA THR A 538 43.61 16.27 -4.50
C THR A 538 45.05 15.73 -4.53
N ASP A 539 45.28 14.72 -5.36
CA ASP A 539 46.62 14.28 -5.71
C ASP A 539 47.23 15.22 -6.79
N ASP A 540 48.49 14.95 -7.18
CA ASP A 540 49.22 15.73 -8.20
C ASP A 540 48.53 15.74 -9.58
N PHE A 541 47.57 14.89 -9.81
CA PHE A 541 46.77 14.77 -11.04
C PHE A 541 45.38 15.38 -10.90
N GLY A 542 45.05 16.01 -9.76
CA GLY A 542 43.74 16.63 -9.49
C GLY A 542 42.66 15.66 -9.05
N ARG A 543 42.96 14.39 -8.76
CA ARG A 543 41.96 13.42 -8.29
C ARG A 543 41.69 13.63 -6.81
N ILE A 544 40.40 13.74 -6.44
CA ILE A 544 39.98 13.89 -5.04
C ILE A 544 40.44 12.67 -4.23
N GLN A 545 41.04 12.92 -3.07
CA GLN A 545 41.43 11.90 -2.11
C GLN A 545 40.25 11.58 -1.18
N TYR A 546 40.10 10.31 -0.83
CA TYR A 546 39.05 9.81 0.05
C TYR A 546 39.65 9.12 1.27
N HIS A 547 38.88 9.11 2.38
CA HIS A 547 39.24 8.38 3.58
C HIS A 547 37.98 7.75 4.20
N GLU A 548 38.17 6.71 5.01
CA GLU A 548 37.11 6.11 5.79
C GLU A 548 36.89 6.95 7.06
N VAL A 549 35.60 7.29 7.32
CA VAL A 549 35.17 8.04 8.49
C VAL A 549 34.15 7.20 9.23
N THR A 550 34.36 6.96 10.52
CA THR A 550 33.35 6.32 11.36
C THR A 550 32.31 7.35 11.79
N ILE A 551 31.09 7.16 11.37
CA ILE A 551 29.95 7.97 11.78
C ILE A 551 29.39 7.36 13.07
N PRO A 552 29.40 8.10 14.20
CA PRO A 552 28.88 7.56 15.46
C PRO A 552 27.38 7.33 15.40
N ALA A 553 26.89 6.42 16.22
CA ALA A 553 25.47 6.15 16.33
C ALA A 553 24.67 7.38 16.75
N GLU A 554 23.60 7.69 16.01
CA GLU A 554 22.64 8.73 16.39
C GLU A 554 21.59 8.18 17.35
N LYS A 555 21.24 8.98 18.35
CA LYS A 555 20.22 8.64 19.35
C LYS A 555 19.12 9.69 19.35
N ASP A 556 17.89 9.24 19.59
CA ASP A 556 16.74 10.12 19.83
C ASP A 556 16.84 10.82 21.21
N GLU A 557 15.86 11.67 21.51
CA GLU A 557 15.78 12.39 22.81
C GLU A 557 15.63 11.44 24.01
N GLU A 558 15.21 10.20 23.77
CA GLU A 558 15.01 9.16 24.78
C GLU A 558 16.25 8.28 24.96
N GLY A 559 17.29 8.49 24.14
CA GLY A 559 18.57 7.78 24.17
C GLY A 559 18.58 6.46 23.36
N THR A 560 17.51 6.18 22.59
CA THR A 560 17.44 5.01 21.71
C THR A 560 18.25 5.25 20.45
N ILE A 561 19.05 4.26 20.04
CA ILE A 561 19.82 4.34 18.79
C ILE A 561 18.86 4.32 17.60
N VAL A 562 18.85 5.40 16.82
CA VAL A 562 18.06 5.57 15.58
C VAL A 562 18.88 5.19 14.36
N ILE A 563 20.19 5.47 14.38
CA ILE A 563 21.17 5.07 13.36
C ILE A 563 22.35 4.43 14.07
N GLU A 564 22.69 3.22 13.69
CA GLU A 564 23.86 2.52 14.25
C GLU A 564 25.17 3.15 13.74
N GLU A 565 26.23 3.03 14.54
CA GLU A 565 27.58 3.38 14.13
C GLU A 565 27.95 2.66 12.82
N HIS A 566 28.42 3.40 11.84
CA HIS A 566 28.81 2.84 10.54
C HIS A 566 30.02 3.60 9.96
N THR A 567 30.69 2.98 8.99
CA THR A 567 31.82 3.59 8.29
C THR A 567 31.39 4.06 6.92
N GLU A 568 31.76 5.30 6.58
CA GLU A 568 31.56 5.90 5.26
C GLU A 568 32.88 6.32 4.63
N THR A 569 32.99 6.21 3.31
CA THR A 569 34.07 6.78 2.54
C THR A 569 33.72 8.22 2.20
N GLN A 570 34.48 9.19 2.73
CA GLN A 570 34.24 10.61 2.50
C GLN A 570 35.46 11.28 1.82
N PRO A 571 35.26 12.33 0.99
CA PRO A 571 36.36 13.08 0.44
C PRO A 571 37.11 13.87 1.54
N VAL A 572 38.42 13.89 1.48
CA VAL A 572 39.25 14.59 2.44
C VAL A 572 39.10 16.11 2.26
N LEU A 573 38.56 16.78 3.28
CA LEU A 573 38.45 18.25 3.26
C LEU A 573 39.84 18.89 3.32
N ASN A 574 40.03 19.93 2.49
CA ASN A 574 41.22 20.76 2.55
C ASN A 574 41.20 21.58 3.86
N PRO A 575 42.22 21.49 4.70
CA PRO A 575 42.28 22.25 5.95
C PRO A 575 42.23 23.78 5.77
N GLU A 576 42.61 24.28 4.59
CA GLU A 576 42.57 25.72 4.25
C GLU A 576 41.21 26.18 3.72
N TRP A 577 40.26 25.24 3.49
CA TRP A 577 38.94 25.60 3.01
C TRP A 577 38.10 26.27 4.12
N ASN A 578 37.53 27.43 3.79
CA ASN A 578 36.68 28.19 4.71
C ASN A 578 35.21 27.96 4.40
N ALA A 579 34.52 27.27 5.31
CA ALA A 579 33.07 26.97 5.19
C ALA A 579 32.18 28.22 5.32
N GLU A 580 32.63 29.27 5.98
CA GLU A 580 31.87 30.50 6.20
C GLU A 580 31.93 31.46 4.99
N GLN A 581 32.79 31.18 4.03
CA GLN A 581 32.90 32.01 2.83
C GLN A 581 31.78 31.66 1.84
N GLU A 582 31.03 32.69 1.42
CA GLU A 582 30.01 32.51 0.37
C GLU A 582 30.66 32.11 -0.95
N TYR A 583 30.11 31.04 -1.55
CA TYR A 583 30.58 30.56 -2.85
C TYR A 583 29.96 31.39 -3.98
N ILE A 584 30.83 32.02 -4.81
CA ILE A 584 30.41 32.70 -6.03
C ILE A 584 30.99 31.92 -7.23
N PRO A 585 30.14 31.37 -8.12
CA PRO A 585 30.58 30.66 -9.32
C PRO A 585 31.50 31.52 -10.21
N ARG A 586 32.45 30.92 -10.92
CA ARG A 586 33.36 31.63 -11.81
C ARG A 586 32.65 32.50 -12.84
N LYS A 587 31.52 32.08 -13.37
CA LYS A 587 30.70 32.84 -14.32
C LYS A 587 30.18 34.18 -13.77
N ASP A 588 30.07 34.31 -12.47
CA ASP A 588 29.55 35.50 -11.78
C ASP A 588 30.64 36.37 -11.20
N ARG A 589 31.89 36.05 -11.47
CA ARG A 589 33.09 36.78 -11.01
C ARG A 589 33.80 37.45 -12.17
N PRO A 590 34.06 38.79 -12.12
CA PRO A 590 34.57 39.55 -13.25
C PRO A 590 35.99 39.14 -13.69
N GLU A 591 36.79 38.61 -12.77
CA GLU A 591 38.13 38.16 -13.09
C GLU A 591 38.20 36.85 -13.89
N TRP A 592 37.05 36.11 -14.04
CA TRP A 592 37.01 34.85 -14.78
C TRP A 592 36.19 34.98 -16.06
N VAL A 593 36.65 34.31 -17.11
CA VAL A 593 35.95 34.31 -18.39
C VAL A 593 36.13 32.96 -19.11
N ALA A 594 35.10 32.53 -19.86
CA ALA A 594 35.18 31.35 -20.71
C ALA A 594 36.02 31.66 -21.97
N VAL A 595 37.06 30.88 -22.20
CA VAL A 595 37.94 30.99 -23.37
C VAL A 595 37.75 29.77 -24.25
N GLY A 596 37.22 29.96 -25.45
CA GLY A 596 37.06 28.94 -26.47
C GLY A 596 38.41 28.51 -27.04
N VAL A 597 38.77 27.24 -26.80
CA VAL A 597 40.07 26.68 -27.20
C VAL A 597 39.97 25.76 -28.43
N LEU A 598 38.78 25.40 -28.83
CA LEU A 598 38.54 24.57 -30.02
C LEU A 598 37.13 24.81 -30.60
N GLY A 599 37.04 24.98 -31.92
CA GLY A 599 35.75 25.04 -32.61
C GLY A 599 35.54 26.27 -33.48
N LYS A 600 34.24 26.61 -33.69
CA LYS A 600 33.85 27.80 -34.45
C LYS A 600 33.62 28.97 -33.51
N LEU A 601 34.44 29.98 -33.59
CA LEU A 601 34.42 31.15 -32.70
C LEU A 601 34.25 32.43 -33.48
N ILE A 602 33.50 33.37 -32.93
CA ILE A 602 33.39 34.73 -33.48
C ILE A 602 34.46 35.58 -32.84
N VAL A 603 35.21 36.30 -33.68
CA VAL A 603 36.29 37.18 -33.25
C VAL A 603 36.16 38.54 -33.90
N TYR A 604 36.50 39.59 -33.15
CA TYR A 604 36.66 40.91 -33.71
C TYR A 604 37.83 40.92 -34.71
N ASP A 605 37.67 41.59 -35.85
CA ASP A 605 38.71 41.80 -36.85
C ASP A 605 38.91 43.29 -37.14
N ASP A 606 39.87 43.59 -37.99
CA ASP A 606 40.16 44.94 -38.48
C ASP A 606 39.26 45.39 -39.64
N GLY A 607 38.24 44.61 -40.01
CA GLY A 607 37.32 44.85 -41.12
C GLY A 607 37.80 44.34 -42.48
N THR A 608 39.02 43.78 -42.58
CA THR A 608 39.62 43.38 -43.86
C THR A 608 39.39 41.94 -44.27
N LEU A 609 39.06 41.07 -43.31
CA LEU A 609 38.97 39.63 -43.52
C LEU A 609 37.73 39.22 -44.30
N GLN A 610 37.87 38.27 -45.22
CA GLN A 610 36.81 37.66 -46.01
C GLN A 610 36.77 36.14 -45.81
N SER A 611 35.66 35.53 -46.18
CA SER A 611 35.54 34.07 -46.13
C SER A 611 36.62 33.42 -47.00
N GLY A 612 37.34 32.42 -46.45
CA GLY A 612 38.46 31.75 -47.07
C GLY A 612 39.83 32.35 -46.74
N ASP A 613 39.90 33.54 -46.17
CA ASP A 613 41.16 34.11 -45.71
C ASP A 613 41.74 33.34 -44.52
N ILE A 614 43.06 33.48 -44.34
CA ILE A 614 43.73 33.03 -43.12
C ILE A 614 43.95 34.27 -42.21
N CYS A 615 43.65 34.11 -40.95
CA CYS A 615 43.87 35.16 -39.94
C CYS A 615 44.77 34.70 -38.80
N ARG A 616 45.41 35.63 -38.14
CA ARG A 616 46.11 35.45 -36.87
C ARG A 616 45.67 36.51 -35.87
N CYS A 617 46.14 36.41 -34.61
CA CYS A 617 45.91 37.48 -33.66
C CYS A 617 46.78 38.71 -34.02
N GLY A 618 46.24 39.86 -33.82
CA GLY A 618 46.92 41.18 -33.90
C GLY A 618 46.75 41.94 -32.59
N ASN A 619 47.25 43.20 -32.59
CA ASN A 619 47.23 44.06 -31.39
C ASN A 619 45.83 44.20 -30.78
N GLY A 620 45.74 44.08 -29.45
CA GLY A 620 44.52 44.18 -28.69
C GLY A 620 43.56 43.00 -28.88
N GLY A 621 44.10 41.84 -29.31
CA GLY A 621 43.33 40.61 -29.44
C GLY A 621 42.38 40.53 -30.65
N LYS A 622 42.48 41.41 -31.65
CA LYS A 622 41.70 41.37 -32.88
C LYS A 622 42.32 40.43 -33.91
N ALA A 623 41.49 39.86 -34.75
CA ALA A 623 41.95 39.07 -35.89
C ALA A 623 42.49 40.01 -37.00
N VAL A 624 43.65 39.68 -37.57
CA VAL A 624 44.24 40.37 -38.73
C VAL A 624 44.60 39.37 -39.82
N LYS A 625 44.70 39.81 -41.07
CA LYS A 625 45.03 38.93 -42.20
C LYS A 625 46.44 38.37 -42.05
N SER A 626 46.57 37.08 -42.33
CA SER A 626 47.85 36.38 -42.37
C SER A 626 48.10 35.82 -43.77
N ILE A 627 49.37 35.80 -44.20
CA ILE A 627 49.78 35.22 -45.50
C ILE A 627 50.46 33.85 -45.30
N GLU A 628 50.72 33.42 -44.07
CA GLU A 628 51.44 32.18 -43.79
C GLU A 628 50.60 31.20 -43.03
N ASN A 629 50.57 31.33 -41.72
CA ASN A 629 49.88 30.41 -40.83
C ASN A 629 48.78 31.13 -40.02
N GLY A 630 47.78 30.38 -39.59
CA GLY A 630 46.72 30.93 -38.76
C GLY A 630 45.42 30.15 -38.83
N TYR A 631 44.32 30.84 -38.63
CA TYR A 631 42.97 30.27 -38.54
C TYR A 631 42.15 30.62 -39.78
N THR A 632 41.37 29.68 -40.28
CA THR A 632 40.54 29.88 -41.47
C THR A 632 39.29 30.73 -41.13
N VAL A 633 39.09 31.80 -41.85
CA VAL A 633 37.86 32.60 -41.79
C VAL A 633 36.77 31.87 -42.54
N LEU A 634 35.73 31.45 -41.83
CA LEU A 634 34.57 30.72 -42.37
C LEU A 634 33.55 31.66 -42.99
N LYS A 635 33.27 32.77 -42.31
CA LYS A 635 32.21 33.70 -42.70
C LYS A 635 32.40 35.07 -42.03
N ARG A 636 32.15 36.16 -42.75
CA ARG A 636 31.96 37.50 -42.16
C ARG A 636 30.59 37.60 -41.50
N ILE A 637 30.54 38.07 -40.27
CA ILE A 637 29.34 38.22 -39.46
C ILE A 637 28.80 39.66 -39.49
N SER A 638 29.71 40.63 -39.30
CA SER A 638 29.42 42.08 -39.34
C SER A 638 30.65 42.82 -39.90
N ASP A 639 30.60 44.15 -39.91
CA ASP A 639 31.72 45.00 -40.41
C ASP A 639 33.01 44.79 -39.62
N ASP A 640 32.94 44.36 -38.36
CA ASP A 640 34.05 44.22 -37.43
C ASP A 640 34.17 42.81 -36.83
N LYS A 641 33.44 41.80 -37.34
CA LYS A 641 33.45 40.44 -36.77
C LYS A 641 33.47 39.38 -37.86
N VAL A 642 34.24 38.34 -37.62
CA VAL A 642 34.30 37.15 -38.47
C VAL A 642 34.11 35.88 -37.64
N LEU A 643 33.51 34.85 -38.24
CA LEU A 643 33.51 33.49 -37.72
C LEU A 643 34.75 32.77 -38.24
N ILE A 644 35.53 32.21 -37.34
CA ILE A 644 36.74 31.47 -37.71
C ILE A 644 36.65 30.01 -37.23
N TRP A 645 37.45 29.15 -37.84
CA TRP A 645 37.77 27.83 -37.32
C TRP A 645 39.02 27.92 -36.45
N PHE A 646 38.81 27.89 -35.15
CA PHE A 646 39.92 27.87 -34.18
C PHE A 646 40.28 26.42 -33.85
N LYS A 647 41.53 26.08 -33.91
CA LYS A 647 42.12 24.80 -33.51
C LYS A 647 43.37 25.13 -32.71
N GLY A 648 43.30 24.97 -31.41
CA GLY A 648 44.35 25.31 -30.47
C GLY A 648 45.73 24.76 -30.80
#